data_c592a3f17e89917f6b5fb30ff1024456
#
_entry.id   c592a3f17e89917f6b5fb30ff1024456
#
_cell.length_a   1.000
_cell.length_b   1.000
_cell.length_c   1.000
_cell.angle_alpha   90.00
_cell.angle_beta   90.00
_cell.angle_gamma   90.00
#
_symmetry.space_group_name_H-M   'P 1'
#
loop_
_entity.id
_entity.type
_entity.pdbx_description
1 polymer ?
#
loop_
_entity_poly.entity_id
_entity_poly.type
_entity_poly.pdbx_seq_one_letter_code
_entity_poly.pdbx_strand_id
1 'polypeptide(L)'
;MKEYGYFRNQGSEFVITTPHTPRHWYNYLYNDSYITFTSQVGYGESLIQGHLGRRILLADSRQVYILDTESSQYWTANGLPVKKEYQDFSCVHGIGYTEIFSQYMGISSSFRIFVPQDANEEIWSIKVKNTSNRIRTIKVIPYAKTETDGVYRPQGYNVDTAGFRPELNGVATRSYAKIQSENFQEVSAYFLADREVSGYDTRKNAFIGTYGNEQEPDALAMGGCTGSCCIGEKICLALEHTVTLKPGEEAQFHYALGVALASGELEEAARRNNARTVEQRLMDVREQYAAQEKGVTIRTPDESLNCLINFWTKHQTNMGSRWARVRHNGYRDMVSDSECLASFNPQLAWERFKRALTFQYSNGYAPRTWLDGEIRDNNFADCAVWIPMAAASIIEELGDVKCLEESVPFNDGSEASVYEHVKRAVDFLWDFRGIHGLVKLWGGDWNDMMNQAGLEGKGSSVWLSLAWCRANERFGALALALDRKEDLFFSRLRGQEMKDIINETGWDGEYYIDAFNDQGEPLGSMSCREGKIYLIPQLWAVLAQVAEGERKQKIMDAVDKYLETDLGTLVSWPAYHSYVDTIGQMTQKPAGVHENGGVYLHPCCWKLAVDSMQKDNQKVQMGLQKILPFHHEYHKKYCEPYIMCNSYFTEETGYRLGTAGQTWRSATGAWLTKALFQYVLGLKAEIPGLRLEPCLPPDWKECSVTKEFRGAVYNIRYTQTEDHGCNRIASVMVNGSPWTEPYLPCGSGMVDEVDVRLVK
;
A
#
# COMPACT_ATOMS: atom_id res chain seq x y z
N MET A 1 19.80 -5.69 -10.76
CA MET A 1 19.30 -6.09 -9.42
C MET A 1 20.43 -6.36 -8.43
N LYS A 2 21.51 -7.00 -8.85
CA LYS A 2 22.63 -7.40 -7.94
C LYS A 2 23.40 -6.24 -7.31
N GLU A 3 23.31 -5.03 -7.81
CA GLU A 3 24.09 -3.89 -7.30
C GLU A 3 23.72 -3.51 -5.86
N TYR A 4 22.42 -3.55 -5.50
CA TYR A 4 21.94 -3.15 -4.17
C TYR A 4 21.37 -4.30 -3.36
N GLY A 5 21.01 -5.45 -3.99
CA GLY A 5 20.39 -6.54 -3.28
C GLY A 5 19.81 -7.65 -4.16
N TYR A 6 19.13 -8.60 -3.51
CA TYR A 6 18.55 -9.77 -4.16
C TYR A 6 17.42 -10.39 -3.32
N PHE A 7 16.51 -11.09 -3.98
CA PHE A 7 15.48 -11.90 -3.32
C PHE A 7 16.09 -13.17 -2.70
N ARG A 8 15.56 -13.55 -1.54
CA ARG A 8 15.91 -14.75 -0.78
C ARG A 8 14.65 -15.43 -0.25
N ASN A 9 14.75 -16.68 0.23
CA ASN A 9 13.64 -17.46 0.78
C ASN A 9 12.41 -17.47 -0.14
N GLN A 10 12.63 -17.91 -1.40
CA GLN A 10 11.61 -18.00 -2.44
C GLN A 10 10.91 -16.67 -2.77
N GLY A 11 11.50 -15.55 -2.37
CA GLY A 11 10.98 -14.20 -2.64
C GLY A 11 10.35 -13.49 -1.43
N SER A 12 10.11 -14.19 -0.31
CA SER A 12 9.53 -13.59 0.90
C SER A 12 10.47 -12.62 1.64
N GLU A 13 11.74 -12.58 1.24
CA GLU A 13 12.75 -11.69 1.77
C GLU A 13 13.51 -10.98 0.64
N PHE A 14 13.87 -9.72 0.87
CA PHE A 14 14.81 -8.98 0.03
C PHE A 14 16.01 -8.56 0.85
N VAL A 15 17.21 -8.97 0.42
CA VAL A 15 18.48 -8.65 1.07
C VAL A 15 19.09 -7.43 0.39
N ILE A 16 19.31 -6.36 1.15
CA ILE A 16 20.01 -5.15 0.74
C ILE A 16 21.45 -5.26 1.23
N THR A 17 22.42 -5.10 0.34
CA THR A 17 23.84 -5.37 0.61
C THR A 17 24.67 -4.13 0.91
N THR A 18 24.06 -2.95 0.97
CA THR A 18 24.72 -1.67 1.22
C THR A 18 23.83 -0.73 2.02
N PRO A 19 24.37 0.07 2.95
CA PRO A 19 23.58 1.13 3.59
C PRO A 19 23.24 2.28 2.63
N HIS A 20 23.92 2.39 1.48
CA HIS A 20 23.88 3.51 0.54
C HIS A 20 23.04 3.18 -0.72
N THR A 21 21.77 2.85 -0.55
CA THR A 21 20.81 2.78 -1.65
C THR A 21 20.53 4.19 -2.19
N PRO A 22 20.01 4.35 -3.44
CA PRO A 22 19.75 5.66 -4.04
C PRO A 22 18.85 6.58 -3.21
N ARG A 23 17.99 6.00 -2.40
CA ARG A 23 17.18 6.62 -1.35
C ARG A 23 16.91 5.58 -0.27
N HIS A 24 16.26 5.96 0.84
CA HIS A 24 15.80 4.98 1.83
C HIS A 24 14.82 4.00 1.20
N TRP A 25 15.10 2.70 1.30
CA TRP A 25 14.23 1.62 0.89
C TRP A 25 13.53 1.08 2.12
N TYR A 26 12.20 1.17 2.13
CA TYR A 26 11.40 0.90 3.32
C TYR A 26 10.77 -0.49 3.30
N ASN A 27 10.53 -1.02 4.50
CA ASN A 27 9.59 -2.09 4.79
C ASN A 27 8.51 -1.57 5.74
N TYR A 28 7.25 -1.94 5.50
CA TYR A 28 6.12 -1.59 6.33
C TYR A 28 5.71 -2.77 7.19
N LEU A 29 5.67 -2.55 8.52
CA LEU A 29 5.35 -3.53 9.54
C LEU A 29 4.14 -3.02 10.31
N TYR A 30 3.07 -3.80 10.43
CA TYR A 30 1.82 -3.29 10.93
C TYR A 30 0.94 -4.36 11.57
N ASN A 31 -0.01 -3.91 12.36
CA ASN A 31 -1.23 -4.61 12.74
C ASN A 31 -2.44 -3.70 12.46
N ASP A 32 -3.59 -3.98 13.03
CA ASP A 32 -4.80 -3.19 12.78
C ASP A 32 -4.82 -1.81 13.47
N SER A 33 -3.94 -1.55 14.43
CA SER A 33 -3.92 -0.32 15.22
C SER A 33 -2.55 0.37 15.29
N TYR A 34 -1.48 -0.30 14.87
CA TYR A 34 -0.11 0.21 14.88
C TYR A 34 0.58 -0.07 13.56
N ILE A 35 1.26 0.91 12.99
CA ILE A 35 2.07 0.76 11.79
C ILE A 35 3.41 1.46 11.95
N THR A 36 4.48 0.80 11.55
CA THR A 36 5.81 1.38 11.40
C THR A 36 6.36 1.11 10.02
N PHE A 37 7.20 2.00 9.52
CA PHE A 37 8.03 1.74 8.36
C PHE A 37 9.48 2.04 8.70
N THR A 38 10.36 1.16 8.26
CA THR A 38 11.79 1.23 8.55
C THR A 38 12.60 0.98 7.29
N SER A 39 13.63 1.81 7.09
CA SER A 39 14.55 1.62 5.96
C SER A 39 15.68 0.65 6.31
N GLN A 40 16.52 0.37 5.31
CA GLN A 40 17.73 -0.46 5.48
C GLN A 40 18.71 0.03 6.55
N VAL A 41 18.57 1.27 7.02
CA VAL A 41 19.39 1.88 8.07
C VAL A 41 18.57 2.36 9.27
N GLY A 42 17.34 1.88 9.44
CA GLY A 42 16.49 2.19 10.59
C GLY A 42 15.70 3.50 10.52
N TYR A 43 15.83 4.30 9.45
CA TYR A 43 14.99 5.50 9.26
C TYR A 43 13.52 5.12 9.09
N GLY A 44 12.64 5.91 9.66
CA GLY A 44 11.20 5.73 9.50
C GLY A 44 10.39 6.32 10.64
N GLU A 45 9.07 6.12 10.58
CA GLU A 45 8.11 6.63 11.55
C GLU A 45 7.23 5.48 12.05
N SER A 46 6.64 5.68 13.23
CA SER A 46 5.59 4.79 13.75
C SER A 46 4.36 5.60 14.11
N LEU A 47 3.20 5.03 13.81
CA LEU A 47 1.89 5.67 13.94
C LEU A 47 0.92 4.71 14.60
N ILE A 48 0.08 5.24 15.49
CA ILE A 48 -1.12 4.56 15.95
C ILE A 48 -2.33 5.12 15.23
N GLN A 49 -3.32 4.27 15.01
CA GLN A 49 -4.59 4.70 14.45
C GLN A 49 -5.39 5.42 15.53
N GLY A 50 -5.59 6.71 15.35
CA GLY A 50 -6.34 7.54 16.25
C GLY A 50 -6.93 8.73 15.51
N HIS A 51 -7.58 9.62 16.25
CA HIS A 51 -8.32 10.77 15.74
C HIS A 51 -7.49 11.65 14.76
N LEU A 52 -6.17 11.79 14.98
CA LEU A 52 -5.31 12.63 14.15
C LEU A 52 -4.10 11.89 13.54
N GLY A 53 -4.07 10.56 13.55
CA GLY A 53 -2.94 9.78 13.04
C GLY A 53 -1.64 10.14 13.75
N ARG A 54 -1.58 10.03 15.07
CA ARG A 54 -0.47 10.50 15.90
C ARG A 54 0.81 9.72 15.65
N ARG A 55 1.93 10.42 15.53
CA ARG A 55 3.24 9.82 15.52
C ARG A 55 3.71 9.55 16.94
N ILE A 56 4.33 8.40 17.14
CA ILE A 56 5.05 8.09 18.40
C ILE A 56 6.56 8.03 18.21
N LEU A 57 7.03 7.93 16.94
CA LEU A 57 8.43 8.05 16.56
C LEU A 57 8.58 9.08 15.46
N LEU A 58 9.68 9.81 15.49
CA LEU A 58 10.10 10.67 14.38
C LEU A 58 10.93 9.88 13.37
N ALA A 59 11.05 10.36 12.14
CA ALA A 59 12.03 9.85 11.19
C ALA A 59 13.45 9.90 11.79
N ASP A 60 14.33 9.00 11.36
CA ASP A 60 15.71 8.86 11.88
C ASP A 60 15.84 8.58 13.38
N SER A 61 14.80 8.07 14.01
CA SER A 61 14.75 7.95 15.47
C SER A 61 15.15 6.58 16.02
N ARG A 62 15.38 5.57 15.18
CA ARG A 62 15.76 4.22 15.61
C ARG A 62 17.25 4.03 15.49
N GLN A 63 17.96 4.25 16.60
CA GLN A 63 19.40 4.10 16.68
C GLN A 63 19.76 2.99 17.66
N VAL A 64 20.79 2.22 17.35
CA VAL A 64 21.40 1.28 18.29
C VAL A 64 22.90 1.61 18.33
N TYR A 65 23.29 2.43 19.30
CA TYR A 65 24.69 2.73 19.50
C TYR A 65 25.39 1.58 20.18
N ILE A 66 26.63 1.32 19.77
CA ILE A 66 27.56 0.38 20.44
C ILE A 66 28.79 1.19 20.80
N LEU A 67 29.13 1.21 22.08
CA LEU A 67 30.28 1.90 22.62
C LEU A 67 31.28 0.85 23.18
N ASP A 68 32.50 0.83 22.67
CA ASP A 68 33.61 0.05 23.22
C ASP A 68 34.23 0.81 24.40
N THR A 69 34.16 0.22 25.59
CA THR A 69 34.59 0.90 26.82
C THR A 69 36.10 1.04 26.95
N GLU A 70 36.89 0.21 26.24
CA GLU A 70 38.35 0.28 26.29
C GLU A 70 38.92 1.35 25.37
N SER A 71 38.38 1.45 24.15
CA SER A 71 38.86 2.40 23.14
C SER A 71 38.07 3.70 23.11
N SER A 72 36.93 3.77 23.81
CA SER A 72 35.96 4.87 23.74
C SER A 72 35.44 5.14 22.31
N GLN A 73 35.61 4.19 21.39
CA GLN A 73 35.06 4.26 20.05
C GLN A 73 33.60 3.81 20.08
N TYR A 74 32.77 4.50 19.31
CA TYR A 74 31.36 4.13 19.14
C TYR A 74 30.95 4.12 17.69
N TRP A 75 29.89 3.39 17.39
CA TRP A 75 29.25 3.25 16.09
C TRP A 75 27.77 2.90 16.26
N THR A 76 27.03 2.79 15.16
CA THR A 76 25.63 2.32 15.19
C THR A 76 25.49 0.97 14.53
N ALA A 77 24.78 0.03 15.15
CA ALA A 77 24.48 -1.29 14.60
C ALA A 77 23.71 -1.23 13.27
N ASN A 78 22.95 -0.17 13.05
CA ASN A 78 22.15 0.08 11.85
C ASN A 78 22.84 0.95 10.77
N GLY A 79 24.16 1.20 10.88
CA GLY A 79 24.95 1.86 9.85
C GLY A 79 24.94 3.40 9.90
N LEU A 80 23.86 3.99 10.30
CA LEU A 80 23.67 5.45 10.44
C LEU A 80 23.03 5.76 11.80
N PRO A 81 23.20 6.99 12.35
CA PRO A 81 23.81 8.17 11.73
C PRO A 81 25.33 8.21 11.85
N VAL A 82 25.95 7.40 12.72
CA VAL A 82 27.42 7.36 12.90
C VAL A 82 28.07 6.73 11.68
N LYS A 83 28.64 7.56 10.81
CA LYS A 83 29.26 7.12 9.56
C LYS A 83 30.59 6.42 9.83
N LYS A 84 30.63 5.10 9.67
CA LYS A 84 31.83 4.26 9.76
C LYS A 84 31.97 3.41 8.49
N GLU A 85 33.17 2.97 8.19
CA GLU A 85 33.43 1.96 7.17
C GLU A 85 33.25 0.58 7.80
N TYR A 86 32.07 -0.01 7.60
CA TYR A 86 31.75 -1.32 8.14
C TYR A 86 32.49 -2.42 7.37
N GLN A 87 32.95 -3.44 8.06
CA GLN A 87 33.58 -4.63 7.48
C GLN A 87 32.55 -5.48 6.72
N ASP A 88 31.31 -5.48 7.19
CA ASP A 88 30.18 -6.14 6.57
C ASP A 88 28.89 -5.39 6.92
N PHE A 89 27.95 -5.36 5.98
CA PHE A 89 26.63 -4.75 6.16
C PHE A 89 25.60 -5.44 5.28
N SER A 90 24.45 -5.76 5.86
CA SER A 90 23.27 -6.17 5.11
C SER A 90 22.00 -5.80 5.87
N CYS A 91 20.91 -5.60 5.11
CA CYS A 91 19.58 -5.46 5.67
C CYS A 91 18.66 -6.45 4.98
N VAL A 92 17.89 -7.19 5.74
CA VAL A 92 16.85 -8.08 5.27
C VAL A 92 15.51 -7.43 5.54
N HIS A 93 14.80 -7.08 4.48
CA HIS A 93 13.37 -6.81 4.55
C HIS A 93 12.63 -8.11 4.28
N GLY A 94 11.89 -8.60 5.26
CA GLY A 94 11.03 -9.79 5.17
C GLY A 94 9.57 -9.43 5.40
N ILE A 95 8.67 -10.29 4.96
CA ILE A 95 7.25 -10.14 5.28
C ILE A 95 7.09 -10.24 6.80
N GLY A 96 6.69 -9.11 7.41
CA GLY A 96 6.46 -8.98 8.85
C GLY A 96 7.69 -8.62 9.71
N TYR A 97 8.88 -8.44 9.14
CA TYR A 97 10.06 -8.01 9.91
C TYR A 97 11.12 -7.32 9.05
N THR A 98 12.00 -6.56 9.71
CA THR A 98 13.26 -6.06 9.14
C THR A 98 14.40 -6.43 10.06
N GLU A 99 15.55 -6.88 9.51
CA GLU A 99 16.74 -7.20 10.28
C GLU A 99 17.98 -6.59 9.62
N ILE A 100 18.71 -5.76 10.37
CA ILE A 100 19.91 -5.06 9.91
C ILE A 100 21.10 -5.75 10.57
N PHE A 101 22.05 -6.18 9.76
CA PHE A 101 23.33 -6.76 10.21
C PHE A 101 24.46 -5.81 9.90
N SER A 102 25.41 -5.68 10.85
CA SER A 102 26.66 -4.96 10.62
C SER A 102 27.83 -5.57 11.40
N GLN A 103 29.05 -5.35 10.91
CA GLN A 103 30.28 -5.73 11.58
C GLN A 103 31.27 -4.56 11.59
N TYR A 104 31.72 -4.19 12.79
CA TYR A 104 32.71 -3.13 12.97
C TYR A 104 33.63 -3.44 14.17
N MET A 105 34.92 -3.20 14.03
CA MET A 105 35.95 -3.39 15.08
C MET A 105 35.89 -4.75 15.80
N GLY A 106 35.57 -5.82 15.09
CA GLY A 106 35.50 -7.17 15.67
C GLY A 106 34.26 -7.42 16.55
N ILE A 107 33.26 -6.59 16.44
CA ILE A 107 31.89 -6.83 16.95
C ILE A 107 30.96 -6.95 15.77
N SER A 108 30.25 -8.07 15.68
CA SER A 108 29.08 -8.19 14.79
C SER A 108 27.80 -7.92 15.55
N SER A 109 26.82 -7.30 14.88
CA SER A 109 25.52 -6.99 15.47
C SER A 109 24.40 -7.31 14.50
N SER A 110 23.26 -7.75 15.02
CA SER A 110 21.99 -7.75 14.30
C SER A 110 20.94 -6.96 15.08
N PHE A 111 20.12 -6.21 14.34
CA PHE A 111 19.04 -5.41 14.86
C PHE A 111 17.76 -5.76 14.10
N ARG A 112 16.85 -6.52 14.73
CA ARG A 112 15.59 -6.94 14.15
C ARG A 112 14.45 -6.12 14.73
N ILE A 113 13.52 -5.71 13.85
CA ILE A 113 12.30 -4.95 14.17
C ILE A 113 11.10 -5.70 13.61
N PHE A 114 10.04 -5.84 14.41
CA PHE A 114 8.73 -6.33 13.94
C PHE A 114 7.59 -5.73 14.77
N VAL A 115 6.36 -5.76 14.24
CA VAL A 115 5.14 -5.30 14.92
C VAL A 115 4.30 -6.52 15.27
N PRO A 116 4.11 -6.83 16.56
CA PRO A 116 3.25 -7.94 16.98
C PRO A 116 1.76 -7.61 16.73
N GLN A 117 0.93 -8.64 16.64
CA GLN A 117 -0.48 -8.48 16.27
C GLN A 117 -1.38 -8.08 17.45
N ASP A 118 -0.89 -8.19 18.67
CA ASP A 118 -1.65 -8.08 19.92
C ASP A 118 -1.42 -6.77 20.71
N ALA A 119 -0.62 -5.81 20.18
CA ALA A 119 -0.28 -4.58 20.90
C ALA A 119 0.12 -3.41 20.00
N ASN A 120 0.00 -2.20 20.54
CA ASN A 120 0.45 -0.95 19.90
C ASN A 120 1.94 -0.72 20.15
N GLU A 121 2.78 -1.61 19.66
CA GLU A 121 4.23 -1.57 19.87
C GLU A 121 5.01 -2.17 18.70
N GLU A 122 6.26 -1.84 18.62
CA GLU A 122 7.27 -2.54 17.83
C GLU A 122 8.30 -3.20 18.77
N ILE A 123 8.73 -4.39 18.42
CA ILE A 123 9.74 -5.13 19.16
C ILE A 123 11.09 -4.98 18.48
N TRP A 124 12.11 -4.61 19.26
CA TRP A 124 13.50 -4.57 18.82
C TRP A 124 14.26 -5.73 19.45
N SER A 125 14.83 -6.61 18.64
CA SER A 125 15.74 -7.66 19.08
C SER A 125 17.15 -7.32 18.62
N ILE A 126 18.05 -7.11 19.57
CA ILE A 126 19.42 -6.71 19.30
C ILE A 126 20.35 -7.82 19.77
N LYS A 127 21.17 -8.36 18.85
CA LYS A 127 22.20 -9.33 19.16
C LYS A 127 23.57 -8.74 18.87
N VAL A 128 24.51 -8.92 19.76
CA VAL A 128 25.93 -8.55 19.60
C VAL A 128 26.81 -9.74 19.85
N LYS A 129 27.86 -9.91 19.03
CA LYS A 129 28.82 -11.00 19.13
C LYS A 129 30.25 -10.49 19.01
N ASN A 130 31.09 -10.92 19.90
CA ASN A 130 32.52 -10.65 19.83
C ASN A 130 33.20 -11.59 18.81
N THR A 131 33.56 -11.08 17.65
CA THR A 131 34.29 -11.81 16.59
C THR A 131 35.79 -11.58 16.65
N SER A 132 36.26 -10.80 17.62
CA SER A 132 37.72 -10.58 17.87
C SER A 132 38.33 -11.71 18.69
N ASN A 133 39.65 -11.69 18.83
CA ASN A 133 40.42 -12.68 19.59
C ASN A 133 40.70 -12.27 21.05
N ARG A 134 40.07 -11.20 21.56
CA ARG A 134 40.23 -10.67 22.92
C ARG A 134 38.87 -10.49 23.60
N ILE A 135 38.86 -10.42 24.93
CA ILE A 135 37.68 -10.05 25.71
C ILE A 135 37.32 -8.59 25.38
N ARG A 136 36.05 -8.31 25.21
CA ARG A 136 35.52 -6.95 24.91
C ARG A 136 34.44 -6.61 25.92
N THR A 137 34.51 -5.42 26.49
CA THR A 137 33.39 -4.82 27.23
C THR A 137 32.80 -3.72 26.42
N ILE A 138 31.50 -3.86 26.07
CA ILE A 138 30.77 -2.92 25.24
C ILE A 138 29.48 -2.46 25.93
N LYS A 139 29.03 -1.28 25.58
CA LYS A 139 27.71 -0.79 25.94
C LYS A 139 26.81 -0.82 24.69
N VAL A 140 25.62 -1.39 24.84
CA VAL A 140 24.57 -1.41 23.81
C VAL A 140 23.50 -0.39 24.23
N ILE A 141 23.29 0.62 23.41
CA ILE A 141 22.42 1.77 23.76
C ILE A 141 21.41 1.99 22.63
N PRO A 142 20.26 1.31 22.68
CA PRO A 142 19.14 1.67 21.81
C PRO A 142 18.57 3.03 22.19
N TYR A 143 18.22 3.82 21.17
CA TYR A 143 17.76 5.19 21.28
C TYR A 143 16.60 5.45 20.34
N ALA A 144 15.54 6.10 20.83
CA ALA A 144 14.38 6.54 20.07
C ALA A 144 13.94 7.95 20.48
N LYS A 145 13.23 8.63 19.58
CA LYS A 145 12.51 9.89 19.88
C LYS A 145 11.01 9.64 19.82
N THR A 146 10.25 10.36 20.63
CA THR A 146 8.79 10.23 20.65
C THR A 146 8.12 11.59 20.47
N GLU A 147 6.94 11.58 19.85
CA GLU A 147 6.06 12.73 19.70
C GLU A 147 4.61 12.23 19.76
N THR A 148 4.00 12.33 20.94
CA THR A 148 2.68 11.73 21.18
C THR A 148 1.52 12.69 20.94
N ASP A 149 1.74 14.01 20.99
CA ASP A 149 0.69 15.02 20.80
C ASP A 149 0.66 15.66 19.40
N GLY A 150 1.72 15.48 18.61
CA GLY A 150 1.85 16.05 17.28
C GLY A 150 1.86 17.59 17.22
N VAL A 151 2.01 18.26 18.37
CA VAL A 151 2.06 19.72 18.44
C VAL A 151 3.48 20.20 18.31
N TYR A 152 3.75 21.02 17.28
CA TYR A 152 5.04 21.65 17.09
C TYR A 152 5.24 22.78 18.10
N ARG A 153 6.32 22.69 18.92
CA ARG A 153 6.71 23.71 19.89
C ARG A 153 8.12 24.20 19.58
N PRO A 154 8.25 25.30 18.83
CA PRO A 154 9.53 25.73 18.23
C PRO A 154 10.62 26.04 19.25
N GLN A 155 10.27 26.48 20.46
CA GLN A 155 11.23 26.84 21.52
C GLN A 155 11.59 25.68 22.45
N GLY A 156 11.22 24.43 22.09
CA GLY A 156 11.49 23.26 22.91
C GLY A 156 10.65 23.17 24.19
N TYR A 157 9.71 24.07 24.40
CA TYR A 157 8.75 23.98 25.50
C TYR A 157 7.83 22.80 25.30
N ASN A 158 7.77 21.93 26.29
CA ASN A 158 6.90 20.76 26.30
C ASN A 158 6.23 20.67 27.70
N VAL A 159 5.09 20.05 27.78
CA VAL A 159 4.37 19.76 29.04
C VAL A 159 4.56 18.30 29.48
N ASP A 160 5.18 17.50 28.63
CA ASP A 160 5.36 16.09 28.88
C ASP A 160 6.51 15.86 29.86
N THR A 161 6.44 14.73 30.55
CA THR A 161 7.51 14.25 31.42
C THR A 161 7.92 12.83 30.98
N ALA A 162 9.18 12.47 31.26
CA ALA A 162 9.66 11.14 31.03
C ALA A 162 10.72 10.74 32.08
N GLY A 163 10.74 9.48 32.45
CA GLY A 163 11.68 8.98 33.45
C GLY A 163 11.80 7.45 33.42
N PHE A 164 12.80 6.96 34.13
CA PHE A 164 13.00 5.53 34.33
C PHE A 164 11.98 4.99 35.34
N ARG A 165 11.43 3.84 35.03
CA ARG A 165 10.46 3.10 35.82
C ARG A 165 11.09 1.76 36.22
N PRO A 166 11.65 1.65 37.42
CA PRO A 166 12.33 0.42 37.88
C PRO A 166 11.43 -0.80 37.81
N GLU A 167 10.16 -0.64 38.18
CA GLU A 167 9.14 -1.68 38.16
C GLU A 167 8.81 -2.25 36.78
N LEU A 168 9.08 -1.47 35.73
CA LEU A 168 8.90 -1.83 34.33
C LEU A 168 10.20 -2.16 33.61
N ASN A 169 11.32 -1.96 34.28
CA ASN A 169 12.69 -2.08 33.70
C ASN A 169 12.86 -1.29 32.38
N GLY A 170 12.47 -0.02 32.39
CA GLY A 170 12.51 0.82 31.22
C GLY A 170 12.12 2.27 31.47
N VAL A 171 11.98 3.03 30.40
CA VAL A 171 11.58 4.44 30.43
C VAL A 171 10.19 4.62 29.87
N ALA A 172 9.43 5.54 30.44
CA ALA A 172 8.09 5.89 29.97
C ALA A 172 7.83 7.38 30.07
N THR A 173 7.01 7.89 29.13
CA THR A 173 6.52 9.27 29.14
C THR A 173 5.20 9.35 29.90
N ARG A 174 4.85 10.57 30.31
CA ARG A 174 3.51 10.96 30.68
C ARG A 174 3.14 12.17 29.84
N SER A 175 2.21 11.97 28.93
CA SER A 175 1.76 12.96 27.97
C SER A 175 0.24 13.02 27.94
N TYR A 176 -0.32 14.08 27.37
CA TYR A 176 -1.76 14.20 27.16
C TYR A 176 -2.04 14.49 25.69
N ALA A 177 -2.81 13.65 25.03
CA ALA A 177 -3.14 13.79 23.63
C ALA A 177 -4.58 13.41 23.32
N LYS A 178 -5.10 13.89 22.20
CA LYS A 178 -6.40 13.51 21.65
C LYS A 178 -6.17 12.39 20.63
N ILE A 179 -6.24 11.14 21.04
CA ILE A 179 -5.95 10.00 20.14
C ILE A 179 -7.22 9.27 19.74
N GLN A 180 -8.05 8.87 20.73
CA GLN A 180 -9.26 8.07 20.48
C GLN A 180 -10.54 8.92 20.54
N SER A 181 -10.47 10.16 20.98
CA SER A 181 -11.59 11.08 21.09
C SER A 181 -11.16 12.53 21.00
N GLU A 182 -12.15 13.45 20.95
CA GLU A 182 -11.91 14.91 21.01
C GLU A 182 -11.39 15.38 22.37
N ASN A 183 -11.46 14.53 23.40
CA ASN A 183 -10.96 14.87 24.72
C ASN A 183 -9.50 14.45 24.88
N PHE A 184 -8.75 15.24 25.68
CA PHE A 184 -7.42 14.83 26.08
C PHE A 184 -7.48 13.60 26.98
N GLN A 185 -6.65 12.62 26.67
CA GLN A 185 -6.41 11.44 27.50
C GLN A 185 -4.94 11.34 27.88
N GLU A 186 -4.62 10.70 29.00
CA GLU A 186 -3.23 10.38 29.33
C GLU A 186 -2.71 9.31 28.37
N VAL A 187 -1.51 9.54 27.85
CA VAL A 187 -0.82 8.67 26.89
C VAL A 187 0.60 8.49 27.37
N SER A 188 1.07 7.25 27.38
CA SER A 188 2.45 6.91 27.74
C SER A 188 3.16 6.21 26.58
N ALA A 189 4.08 6.90 25.91
CA ALA A 189 5.08 6.21 25.10
C ALA A 189 6.10 5.53 26.02
N TYR A 190 6.48 4.30 25.70
CA TYR A 190 7.38 3.52 26.55
C TYR A 190 8.48 2.83 25.74
N PHE A 191 9.59 2.58 26.42
CA PHE A 191 10.68 1.75 25.91
C PHE A 191 11.19 0.86 27.04
N LEU A 192 10.87 -0.43 26.96
CA LEU A 192 11.05 -1.41 28.04
C LEU A 192 12.07 -2.46 27.60
N ALA A 193 12.93 -2.89 28.52
CA ALA A 193 13.94 -3.92 28.26
C ALA A 193 13.59 -5.25 28.94
N ASP A 194 14.00 -6.37 28.34
CA ASP A 194 13.85 -7.73 28.92
C ASP A 194 14.92 -8.08 29.96
N ARG A 195 16.03 -7.34 29.99
CA ARG A 195 17.13 -7.50 30.92
C ARG A 195 17.37 -6.24 31.73
N GLU A 196 18.00 -6.38 32.91
CA GLU A 196 18.31 -5.27 33.77
C GLU A 196 19.11 -4.18 33.06
N VAL A 197 18.59 -2.93 33.13
CA VAL A 197 19.13 -1.74 32.48
C VAL A 197 20.28 -1.17 33.35
N SER A 198 21.45 -0.93 32.77
CA SER A 198 22.60 -0.35 33.46
C SER A 198 22.67 1.18 33.44
N GLY A 199 21.88 1.82 32.54
CA GLY A 199 21.80 3.27 32.39
C GLY A 199 20.65 3.68 31.51
N TYR A 200 20.25 4.95 31.59
CA TYR A 200 19.16 5.49 30.78
C TYR A 200 19.28 7.00 30.58
N ASP A 201 18.60 7.53 29.58
CA ASP A 201 18.34 8.96 29.43
C ASP A 201 16.94 9.17 28.83
N THR A 202 16.22 10.18 29.35
CA THR A 202 14.93 10.62 28.78
C THR A 202 14.93 12.07 28.35
N ARG A 203 15.95 12.86 28.68
CA ARG A 203 16.14 14.22 28.23
C ARG A 203 17.04 14.26 27.01
N LYS A 204 16.48 14.68 25.84
CA LYS A 204 17.23 14.69 24.58
C LYS A 204 18.54 15.48 24.68
N ASN A 205 18.52 16.69 25.30
CA ASN A 205 19.70 17.51 25.39
C ASN A 205 20.78 16.95 26.32
N ALA A 206 20.46 16.05 27.25
CA ALA A 206 21.45 15.35 28.07
C ALA A 206 22.15 14.24 27.28
N PHE A 207 21.42 13.54 26.41
CA PHE A 207 21.99 12.46 25.61
C PHE A 207 22.73 13.00 24.37
N ILE A 208 22.06 13.85 23.58
CA ILE A 208 22.59 14.36 22.30
C ILE A 208 23.51 15.56 22.49
N GLY A 209 23.25 16.40 23.50
CA GLY A 209 23.87 17.73 23.67
C GLY A 209 22.97 18.84 23.13
N THR A 210 23.07 20.05 23.71
CA THR A 210 22.27 21.19 23.30
C THR A 210 22.54 21.62 21.84
N TYR A 211 23.78 21.50 21.39
CA TYR A 211 24.22 21.78 20.03
C TYR A 211 24.71 20.53 19.28
N GLY A 212 24.51 19.37 19.87
CA GLY A 212 24.91 18.08 19.31
C GLY A 212 23.91 17.56 18.28
N ASN A 213 24.24 16.41 17.70
CA ASN A 213 23.42 15.67 16.77
C ASN A 213 23.54 14.16 17.03
N GLU A 214 22.69 13.39 16.40
CA GLU A 214 22.66 11.93 16.58
C GLU A 214 23.92 11.22 16.02
N GLN A 215 24.73 11.88 15.21
CA GLN A 215 26.03 11.34 14.75
C GLN A 215 27.11 11.40 15.85
N GLU A 216 27.07 12.43 16.71
CA GLU A 216 28.05 12.71 17.75
C GLU A 216 27.34 13.06 19.07
N PRO A 217 26.65 12.10 19.73
CA PRO A 217 25.98 12.35 20.99
C PRO A 217 26.98 12.61 22.14
N ASP A 218 26.77 13.68 22.92
CA ASP A 218 27.60 14.02 24.06
C ASP A 218 27.69 12.91 25.10
N ALA A 219 26.58 12.19 25.35
CA ALA A 219 26.56 11.06 26.28
C ALA A 219 27.56 9.97 25.93
N LEU A 220 27.73 9.64 24.63
CA LEU A 220 28.70 8.64 24.19
C LEU A 220 30.13 9.11 24.39
N ALA A 221 30.40 10.39 24.17
CA ALA A 221 31.71 10.96 24.47
C ALA A 221 32.04 10.94 25.98
N MET A 222 31.00 11.05 26.83
CA MET A 222 31.14 10.93 28.31
C MET A 222 31.16 9.48 28.82
N GLY A 223 31.02 8.48 27.94
CA GLY A 223 31.10 7.06 28.28
C GLY A 223 29.75 6.34 28.45
N GLY A 224 28.64 6.95 28.08
CA GLY A 224 27.31 6.31 28.10
C GLY A 224 26.21 7.21 28.64
N CYS A 225 25.07 6.61 28.97
CA CYS A 225 23.89 7.32 29.49
C CYS A 225 24.18 8.07 30.80
N THR A 226 23.51 9.21 31.01
CA THR A 226 23.76 10.13 32.13
C THR A 226 22.76 9.96 33.29
N GLY A 227 21.72 9.16 33.14
CA GLY A 227 20.64 8.98 34.13
C GLY A 227 19.63 10.13 34.17
N SER A 228 19.47 10.87 33.10
CA SER A 228 18.62 12.05 33.05
C SER A 228 17.14 11.73 32.97
N CYS A 229 16.31 12.49 33.73
CA CYS A 229 14.85 12.53 33.58
C CYS A 229 14.42 13.82 32.90
N CYS A 230 13.39 13.74 32.06
CA CYS A 230 12.86 14.89 31.31
C CYS A 230 11.63 15.49 31.99
N ILE A 231 11.61 16.81 32.16
CA ILE A 231 10.47 17.58 32.65
C ILE A 231 10.32 18.81 31.75
N GLY A 232 9.30 18.84 30.90
CA GLY A 232 8.99 20.01 30.08
C GLY A 232 9.98 20.34 28.97
N GLU A 233 10.86 19.41 28.59
CA GLU A 233 11.85 19.54 27.51
C GLU A 233 11.58 18.51 26.40
N LYS A 234 12.45 18.48 25.39
CA LYS A 234 12.40 17.44 24.33
C LYS A 234 12.83 16.10 24.89
N ILE A 235 11.99 15.10 24.63
CA ILE A 235 12.16 13.73 25.14
C ILE A 235 12.99 12.92 24.13
N CYS A 236 13.84 12.04 24.68
CA CYS A 236 14.32 10.83 24.03
C CYS A 236 14.05 9.63 24.92
N LEU A 237 14.14 8.45 24.38
CA LEU A 237 14.07 7.18 25.11
C LEU A 237 15.36 6.43 24.82
N ALA A 238 16.29 6.39 25.79
CA ALA A 238 17.56 5.69 25.69
C ALA A 238 17.71 4.75 26.87
N LEU A 239 18.13 3.51 26.59
CA LEU A 239 18.45 2.50 27.58
C LEU A 239 19.88 1.99 27.35
N GLU A 240 20.58 1.61 28.39
CA GLU A 240 21.96 1.14 28.30
C GLU A 240 22.11 -0.25 28.95
N HIS A 241 22.81 -1.14 28.26
CA HIS A 241 23.29 -2.41 28.82
C HIS A 241 24.79 -2.53 28.63
N THR A 242 25.49 -2.78 29.71
CA THR A 242 26.94 -3.06 29.69
C THR A 242 27.15 -4.58 29.68
N VAL A 243 27.93 -5.09 28.71
CA VAL A 243 28.20 -6.52 28.59
C VAL A 243 29.68 -6.78 28.28
N THR A 244 30.23 -7.80 28.96
CA THR A 244 31.59 -8.29 28.71
C THR A 244 31.52 -9.62 27.96
N LEU A 245 32.12 -9.68 26.77
CA LEU A 245 32.05 -10.82 25.86
C LEU A 245 33.46 -11.42 25.64
N LYS A 246 33.63 -12.70 25.87
CA LYS A 246 34.80 -13.47 25.44
C LYS A 246 34.80 -13.63 23.91
N PRO A 247 35.98 -14.01 23.32
CA PRO A 247 36.01 -14.37 21.89
C PRO A 247 34.94 -15.40 21.51
N GLY A 248 34.12 -15.11 20.50
CA GLY A 248 33.03 -15.94 20.03
C GLY A 248 31.72 -15.85 20.83
N GLU A 249 31.72 -15.21 22.00
CA GLU A 249 30.55 -15.07 22.86
C GLU A 249 29.59 -14.02 22.30
N GLU A 250 28.27 -14.25 22.54
CA GLU A 250 27.20 -13.35 22.09
C GLU A 250 26.23 -12.99 23.24
N ALA A 251 25.60 -11.85 23.12
CA ALA A 251 24.52 -11.43 24.00
C ALA A 251 23.34 -10.93 23.16
N GLN A 252 22.11 -11.15 23.65
CA GLN A 252 20.88 -10.73 23.02
C GLN A 252 20.02 -9.97 24.01
N PHE A 253 19.36 -8.92 23.50
CA PHE A 253 18.49 -8.03 24.25
C PHE A 253 17.21 -7.83 23.47
N HIS A 254 16.08 -7.75 24.17
CA HIS A 254 14.78 -7.45 23.59
C HIS A 254 14.19 -6.20 24.20
N TYR A 255 13.60 -5.35 23.35
CA TYR A 255 12.97 -4.11 23.77
C TYR A 255 11.59 -4.01 23.14
N ALA A 256 10.62 -3.52 23.93
CA ALA A 256 9.30 -3.13 23.45
C ALA A 256 9.22 -1.60 23.41
N LEU A 257 9.06 -1.02 22.22
CA LEU A 257 8.81 0.40 22.01
C LEU A 257 7.37 0.59 21.56
N GLY A 258 6.55 1.25 22.35
CA GLY A 258 5.14 1.35 22.08
C GLY A 258 4.45 2.51 22.77
N VAL A 259 3.11 2.45 22.77
CA VAL A 259 2.26 3.43 23.41
C VAL A 259 1.14 2.74 24.20
N ALA A 260 0.97 3.16 25.46
CA ALA A 260 -0.14 2.78 26.30
C ALA A 260 -1.20 3.90 26.31
N LEU A 261 -2.44 3.53 26.05
CA LEU A 261 -3.61 4.41 25.99
C LEU A 261 -4.57 4.19 27.15
N ALA A 262 -4.39 3.10 27.89
CA ALA A 262 -5.20 2.74 29.05
C ALA A 262 -4.34 2.30 30.23
N SER A 263 -4.95 2.37 31.43
CA SER A 263 -4.32 1.91 32.66
C SER A 263 -4.05 0.40 32.61
N GLY A 264 -2.85 -0.02 33.02
CA GLY A 264 -2.41 -1.42 33.05
C GLY A 264 -1.73 -1.91 31.77
N GLU A 265 -1.79 -1.18 30.65
CA GLU A 265 -1.15 -1.59 29.40
C GLU A 265 0.39 -1.55 29.50
N LEU A 266 0.95 -0.61 30.28
CA LEU A 266 2.39 -0.54 30.55
C LEU A 266 2.91 -1.78 31.28
N GLU A 267 2.24 -2.20 32.34
CA GLU A 267 2.59 -3.38 33.13
C GLU A 267 2.41 -4.66 32.30
N GLU A 268 1.43 -4.68 31.43
CA GLU A 268 1.21 -5.79 30.52
C GLU A 268 2.33 -5.87 29.46
N ALA A 269 2.73 -4.74 28.87
CA ALA A 269 3.84 -4.67 27.94
C ALA A 269 5.14 -5.17 28.57
N ALA A 270 5.44 -4.76 29.82
CA ALA A 270 6.59 -5.24 30.57
C ALA A 270 6.57 -6.76 30.78
N ARG A 271 5.41 -7.34 31.14
CA ARG A 271 5.25 -8.80 31.31
C ARG A 271 5.46 -9.59 30.02
N ARG A 272 5.01 -9.03 28.87
CA ARG A 272 5.17 -9.66 27.55
C ARG A 272 6.59 -9.57 27.01
N ASN A 273 7.39 -8.58 27.42
CA ASN A 273 8.73 -8.34 26.88
C ASN A 273 9.77 -9.26 27.53
N ASN A 274 9.81 -10.52 27.10
CA ASN A 274 10.82 -11.50 27.48
C ASN A 274 11.17 -12.37 26.27
N ALA A 275 12.39 -12.93 26.25
CA ALA A 275 12.95 -13.63 25.08
C ALA A 275 12.00 -14.71 24.50
N ARG A 276 11.36 -15.52 25.34
CA ARG A 276 10.46 -16.60 24.88
C ARG A 276 9.23 -16.04 24.19
N THR A 277 8.59 -15.04 24.79
CA THR A 277 7.38 -14.40 24.25
C THR A 277 7.70 -13.64 22.96
N VAL A 278 8.83 -12.94 22.90
CA VAL A 278 9.26 -12.18 21.70
C VAL A 278 9.45 -13.09 20.49
N GLU A 279 10.13 -14.23 20.64
CA GLU A 279 10.32 -15.17 19.51
C GLU A 279 8.99 -15.81 19.10
N GLN A 280 8.10 -16.15 20.06
CA GLN A 280 6.77 -16.67 19.72
C GLN A 280 5.95 -15.63 18.95
N ARG A 281 5.91 -14.39 19.41
CA ARG A 281 5.17 -13.30 18.75
C ARG A 281 5.68 -13.03 17.33
N LEU A 282 6.98 -13.18 17.07
CA LEU A 282 7.53 -13.10 15.71
C LEU A 282 7.03 -14.26 14.82
N MET A 283 6.99 -15.47 15.38
CA MET A 283 6.42 -16.61 14.64
C MET A 283 4.95 -16.38 14.31
N ASP A 284 4.16 -15.93 15.28
CA ASP A 284 2.72 -15.63 15.11
C ASP A 284 2.50 -14.58 14.01
N VAL A 285 3.32 -13.52 13.94
CA VAL A 285 3.28 -12.51 12.88
C VAL A 285 3.52 -13.14 11.50
N ARG A 286 4.54 -13.98 11.38
CA ARG A 286 4.87 -14.63 10.10
C ARG A 286 3.80 -15.61 9.66
N GLU A 287 3.25 -16.40 10.58
CA GLU A 287 2.16 -17.34 10.30
C GLU A 287 0.89 -16.61 9.87
N GLN A 288 0.55 -15.51 10.54
CA GLN A 288 -0.63 -14.71 10.19
C GLN A 288 -0.53 -14.12 8.79
N TYR A 289 0.60 -13.48 8.42
CA TYR A 289 0.76 -12.95 7.07
C TYR A 289 0.76 -14.08 6.03
N ALA A 290 1.44 -15.20 6.30
CA ALA A 290 1.41 -16.35 5.40
C ALA A 290 -0.01 -16.87 5.18
N ALA A 291 -0.84 -16.92 6.23
CA ALA A 291 -2.24 -17.32 6.13
C ALA A 291 -3.11 -16.31 5.36
N GLN A 292 -2.85 -15.02 5.54
CA GLN A 292 -3.62 -13.96 4.86
C GLN A 292 -3.30 -13.82 3.38
N GLU A 293 -2.09 -14.22 2.95
CA GLU A 293 -1.56 -13.93 1.61
C GLU A 293 -1.41 -15.19 0.71
N LYS A 294 -1.87 -16.36 1.15
CA LYS A 294 -1.65 -17.65 0.45
C LYS A 294 -2.55 -17.90 -0.76
N GLY A 295 -3.78 -17.38 -0.81
CA GLY A 295 -4.89 -17.83 -1.67
C GLY A 295 -4.62 -17.95 -3.18
N VAL A 296 -3.58 -17.30 -3.71
CA VAL A 296 -3.10 -17.46 -5.09
C VAL A 296 -1.58 -17.47 -5.13
N THR A 297 -0.99 -18.40 -5.86
CA THR A 297 0.46 -18.45 -6.11
C THR A 297 0.72 -18.65 -7.59
N ILE A 298 1.66 -17.86 -8.15
CA ILE A 298 2.02 -17.95 -9.57
C ILE A 298 3.44 -18.47 -9.75
N ARG A 299 3.67 -19.10 -10.88
CA ARG A 299 4.99 -19.45 -11.38
C ARG A 299 5.07 -19.13 -12.86
N THR A 300 5.81 -18.09 -13.20
CA THR A 300 6.05 -17.62 -14.55
C THR A 300 7.53 -17.76 -14.89
N PRO A 301 7.96 -17.55 -16.14
CA PRO A 301 9.39 -17.50 -16.48
C PRO A 301 10.15 -16.33 -15.83
N ASP A 302 9.46 -15.31 -15.34
CA ASP A 302 10.07 -14.16 -14.65
C ASP A 302 10.08 -14.39 -13.13
N GLU A 303 11.21 -14.84 -12.61
CA GLU A 303 11.40 -15.12 -11.19
C GLU A 303 11.23 -13.87 -10.31
N SER A 304 11.60 -12.69 -10.81
CA SER A 304 11.44 -11.44 -10.04
C SER A 304 9.97 -11.05 -9.92
N LEU A 305 9.19 -11.26 -10.98
CA LEU A 305 7.73 -11.10 -10.94
C LEU A 305 7.09 -12.10 -9.98
N ASN A 306 7.53 -13.37 -9.99
CA ASN A 306 7.03 -14.39 -9.07
C ASN A 306 7.24 -13.95 -7.61
N CYS A 307 8.43 -13.45 -7.27
CA CYS A 307 8.74 -12.92 -5.93
C CYS A 307 7.84 -11.72 -5.57
N LEU A 308 7.71 -10.76 -6.49
CA LEU A 308 6.91 -9.56 -6.27
C LEU A 308 5.44 -9.91 -6.02
N ILE A 309 4.83 -10.72 -6.87
CA ILE A 309 3.39 -11.02 -6.85
C ILE A 309 3.03 -12.01 -5.74
N ASN A 310 3.85 -13.03 -5.50
CA ASN A 310 3.51 -14.03 -4.50
C ASN A 310 3.58 -13.52 -3.07
N PHE A 311 4.35 -12.43 -2.82
CA PHE A 311 4.56 -11.90 -1.47
C PHE A 311 4.26 -10.41 -1.39
N TRP A 312 5.04 -9.57 -2.05
CA TRP A 312 5.14 -8.14 -1.75
C TRP A 312 3.93 -7.32 -2.19
N THR A 313 3.38 -7.56 -3.39
CA THR A 313 2.17 -6.82 -3.80
C THR A 313 0.94 -7.26 -3.01
N LYS A 314 0.86 -8.52 -2.58
CA LYS A 314 -0.18 -8.97 -1.66
C LYS A 314 -0.05 -8.30 -0.29
N HIS A 315 1.17 -8.23 0.25
CA HIS A 315 1.45 -7.52 1.49
C HIS A 315 1.13 -6.03 1.38
N GLN A 316 1.50 -5.39 0.26
CA GLN A 316 1.15 -3.99 -0.04
C GLN A 316 -0.36 -3.80 -0.14
N THR A 317 -1.10 -4.72 -0.77
CA THR A 317 -2.58 -4.72 -0.89
C THR A 317 -3.24 -4.89 0.47
N ASN A 318 -2.78 -5.86 1.27
CA ASN A 318 -3.28 -6.10 2.63
C ASN A 318 -3.08 -4.86 3.51
N MET A 319 -1.89 -4.26 3.49
CA MET A 319 -1.62 -2.99 4.17
C MET A 319 -2.56 -1.87 3.69
N GLY A 320 -2.69 -1.70 2.38
CA GLY A 320 -3.52 -0.66 1.77
C GLY A 320 -4.99 -0.77 2.16
N SER A 321 -5.55 -1.99 2.19
CA SER A 321 -6.94 -2.24 2.58
C SER A 321 -7.25 -1.84 4.05
N ARG A 322 -6.24 -1.73 4.90
CA ARG A 322 -6.38 -1.32 6.31
C ARG A 322 -5.89 0.09 6.58
N TRP A 323 -4.73 0.44 6.04
CA TRP A 323 -4.01 1.69 6.36
C TRP A 323 -4.04 2.71 5.22
N ALA A 324 -4.62 2.38 4.08
CA ALA A 324 -4.70 3.22 2.89
C ALA A 324 -3.36 3.91 2.58
N ARG A 325 -3.27 5.22 2.83
CA ARG A 325 -2.06 6.04 2.62
C ARG A 325 -1.34 6.33 3.94
N VAL A 326 -1.53 5.48 4.93
CA VAL A 326 -0.82 5.43 6.23
C VAL A 326 -1.23 6.56 7.18
N ARG A 327 -1.14 7.82 6.78
CA ARG A 327 -1.44 8.97 7.65
C ARG A 327 -2.93 9.28 7.77
N HIS A 328 -3.72 8.84 6.80
CA HIS A 328 -5.17 8.98 6.76
C HIS A 328 -5.77 7.84 5.95
N ASN A 329 -7.00 7.51 6.26
CA ASN A 329 -7.75 6.50 5.54
C ASN A 329 -8.50 7.16 4.38
N GLY A 330 -7.97 7.05 3.16
CA GLY A 330 -8.70 7.43 1.96
C GLY A 330 -9.79 6.38 1.69
N TYR A 331 -11.04 6.82 1.61
CA TYR A 331 -12.19 5.91 1.47
C TYR A 331 -12.05 5.03 0.22
N ARG A 332 -11.93 5.66 -0.95
CA ARG A 332 -11.78 4.92 -2.22
C ARG A 332 -10.55 4.01 -2.21
N ASP A 333 -9.46 4.45 -1.55
CA ASP A 333 -8.23 3.67 -1.47
C ASP A 333 -8.45 2.34 -0.76
N MET A 334 -9.10 2.36 0.40
CA MET A 334 -9.38 1.16 1.18
C MET A 334 -10.42 0.26 0.50
N VAL A 335 -11.46 0.85 -0.12
CA VAL A 335 -12.47 0.08 -0.85
C VAL A 335 -11.87 -0.60 -2.08
N SER A 336 -11.07 0.13 -2.87
CA SER A 336 -10.40 -0.42 -4.06
C SER A 336 -9.33 -1.47 -3.70
N ASP A 337 -8.54 -1.23 -2.64
CA ASP A 337 -7.57 -2.22 -2.18
C ASP A 337 -8.27 -3.47 -1.60
N SER A 338 -9.45 -3.33 -0.96
CA SER A 338 -10.28 -4.46 -0.53
C SER A 338 -10.84 -5.25 -1.72
N GLU A 339 -11.25 -4.56 -2.81
CA GLU A 339 -11.64 -5.21 -4.06
C GLU A 339 -10.50 -6.10 -4.61
N CYS A 340 -9.28 -5.58 -4.62
CA CYS A 340 -8.13 -6.33 -5.12
C CYS A 340 -7.71 -7.46 -4.18
N LEU A 341 -7.83 -7.27 -2.86
CA LEU A 341 -7.59 -8.28 -1.82
C LEU A 341 -8.48 -9.52 -2.00
N ALA A 342 -9.71 -9.33 -2.50
CA ALA A 342 -10.66 -10.43 -2.69
C ALA A 342 -10.11 -11.57 -3.53
N SER A 343 -9.26 -11.29 -4.50
CA SER A 343 -8.70 -12.30 -5.40
C SER A 343 -7.84 -13.37 -4.69
N PHE A 344 -7.34 -13.08 -3.48
CA PHE A 344 -6.52 -14.03 -2.72
C PHE A 344 -6.94 -14.18 -1.24
N ASN A 345 -7.79 -13.28 -0.70
CA ASN A 345 -8.36 -13.40 0.64
C ASN A 345 -9.75 -12.73 0.71
N PRO A 346 -10.80 -13.36 0.15
CA PRO A 346 -12.12 -12.75 0.05
C PRO A 346 -12.80 -12.53 1.42
N GLN A 347 -12.50 -13.35 2.45
CA GLN A 347 -13.03 -13.18 3.78
C GLN A 347 -12.53 -11.89 4.43
N LEU A 348 -11.21 -11.67 4.41
CA LEU A 348 -10.62 -10.44 4.93
C LEU A 348 -11.06 -9.21 4.11
N ALA A 349 -11.18 -9.36 2.79
CA ALA A 349 -11.71 -8.31 1.92
C ALA A 349 -13.14 -7.90 2.32
N TRP A 350 -13.99 -8.86 2.65
CA TRP A 350 -15.36 -8.63 3.11
C TRP A 350 -15.41 -7.87 4.44
N GLU A 351 -14.57 -8.23 5.40
CA GLU A 351 -14.46 -7.54 6.69
C GLU A 351 -14.00 -6.08 6.51
N ARG A 352 -12.96 -5.85 5.72
CA ARG A 352 -12.44 -4.52 5.41
C ARG A 352 -13.46 -3.66 4.66
N PHE A 353 -14.18 -4.25 3.73
CA PHE A 353 -15.24 -3.60 2.97
C PHE A 353 -16.42 -3.18 3.88
N LYS A 354 -16.93 -4.09 4.73
CA LYS A 354 -17.99 -3.76 5.70
C LYS A 354 -17.56 -2.63 6.64
N ARG A 355 -16.31 -2.64 7.10
CA ARG A 355 -15.78 -1.53 7.90
C ARG A 355 -15.84 -0.20 7.14
N ALA A 356 -15.48 -0.17 5.87
CA ALA A 356 -15.57 1.05 5.07
C ALA A 356 -17.03 1.54 4.94
N LEU A 357 -18.00 0.64 4.79
CA LEU A 357 -19.42 1.00 4.72
C LEU A 357 -19.94 1.72 5.96
N THR A 358 -19.36 1.48 7.15
CA THR A 358 -19.77 2.20 8.37
C THR A 358 -19.49 3.71 8.34
N PHE A 359 -18.69 4.18 7.39
CA PHE A 359 -18.42 5.60 7.17
C PHE A 359 -19.22 6.20 6.01
N GLN A 360 -19.99 5.40 5.26
CA GLN A 360 -20.88 5.89 4.22
C GLN A 360 -22.05 6.65 4.82
N TYR A 361 -22.50 7.72 4.13
CA TYR A 361 -23.71 8.47 4.52
C TYR A 361 -24.97 7.72 4.06
N SER A 362 -26.05 7.87 4.85
CA SER A 362 -27.32 7.19 4.57
C SER A 362 -27.98 7.59 3.24
N ASN A 363 -27.58 8.70 2.64
CA ASN A 363 -27.99 9.11 1.28
C ASN A 363 -27.16 8.45 0.16
N GLY A 364 -26.19 7.60 0.49
CA GLY A 364 -25.31 6.91 -0.47
C GLY A 364 -23.98 7.59 -0.77
N TYR A 365 -23.78 8.84 -0.35
CA TYR A 365 -22.50 9.53 -0.46
C TYR A 365 -21.43 8.82 0.38
N ALA A 366 -20.19 8.83 -0.06
CA ALA A 366 -19.05 8.31 0.68
C ALA A 366 -18.00 9.41 0.88
N PRO A 367 -17.45 9.54 2.11
CA PRO A 367 -16.52 10.62 2.43
C PRO A 367 -15.18 10.47 1.73
N ARG A 368 -14.41 11.56 1.64
CA ARG A 368 -13.05 11.50 1.06
C ARG A 368 -12.07 10.73 1.95
N THR A 369 -12.11 11.00 3.24
CA THR A 369 -11.20 10.37 4.22
C THR A 369 -11.86 10.21 5.58
N TRP A 370 -11.37 9.28 6.37
CA TRP A 370 -11.69 9.19 7.79
C TRP A 370 -10.47 8.82 8.62
N LEU A 371 -10.53 9.17 9.90
CA LEU A 371 -9.66 8.71 10.97
C LEU A 371 -10.56 8.18 12.09
N ASP A 372 -10.15 7.17 12.81
CA ASP A 372 -11.01 6.44 13.76
C ASP A 372 -12.01 7.34 14.53
N GLY A 373 -13.26 7.37 14.04
CA GLY A 373 -14.35 8.17 14.57
C GLY A 373 -14.55 9.58 13.99
N GLU A 374 -13.64 10.10 13.15
CA GLU A 374 -13.80 11.40 12.48
C GLU A 374 -13.82 11.24 10.96
N ILE A 375 -14.87 11.78 10.37
CA ILE A 375 -15.00 11.89 8.92
C ILE A 375 -14.53 13.28 8.48
N ARG A 376 -13.60 13.32 7.53
CA ARG A 376 -13.17 14.52 6.83
C ARG A 376 -13.71 14.50 5.42
N ASP A 377 -14.66 15.38 5.20
CA ASP A 377 -15.32 15.52 3.91
C ASP A 377 -14.78 16.73 3.18
N ASN A 378 -14.18 16.49 2.00
CA ASN A 378 -13.65 17.52 1.12
C ASN A 378 -14.47 17.61 -0.18
N ASN A 379 -15.73 17.14 -0.16
CA ASN A 379 -16.63 17.18 -1.29
C ASN A 379 -16.08 16.47 -2.55
N PHE A 380 -15.55 15.26 -2.40
CA PHE A 380 -15.14 14.42 -3.53
C PHE A 380 -16.30 13.55 -4.01
N ALA A 381 -16.54 13.52 -5.29
CA ALA A 381 -17.68 12.82 -5.85
C ALA A 381 -17.44 11.32 -6.08
N ASP A 382 -16.20 10.91 -6.30
CA ASP A 382 -15.88 9.56 -6.80
C ASP A 382 -15.88 8.44 -5.74
N CYS A 383 -15.87 8.78 -4.44
CA CYS A 383 -15.70 7.75 -3.41
C CYS A 383 -16.81 6.69 -3.42
N ALA A 384 -18.05 7.07 -3.73
CA ALA A 384 -19.18 6.16 -3.80
C ALA A 384 -19.12 5.16 -4.97
N VAL A 385 -18.44 5.50 -6.09
CA VAL A 385 -18.42 4.66 -7.30
C VAL A 385 -17.69 3.32 -7.10
N TRP A 386 -16.78 3.26 -6.13
CA TRP A 386 -15.99 2.05 -5.86
C TRP A 386 -16.76 0.99 -5.07
N ILE A 387 -17.82 1.38 -4.35
CA ILE A 387 -18.61 0.48 -3.50
C ILE A 387 -19.24 -0.67 -4.31
N PRO A 388 -19.97 -0.44 -5.41
CA PRO A 388 -20.57 -1.52 -6.19
C PRO A 388 -19.54 -2.44 -6.83
N MET A 389 -18.40 -1.91 -7.25
CA MET A 389 -17.33 -2.69 -7.87
C MET A 389 -16.68 -3.63 -6.86
N ALA A 390 -16.36 -3.12 -5.67
CA ALA A 390 -15.79 -3.93 -4.61
C ALA A 390 -16.77 -5.00 -4.10
N ALA A 391 -18.03 -4.62 -3.83
CA ALA A 391 -19.06 -5.57 -3.40
C ALA A 391 -19.19 -6.74 -4.38
N ALA A 392 -19.33 -6.45 -5.67
CA ALA A 392 -19.48 -7.48 -6.69
C ALA A 392 -18.25 -8.39 -6.79
N SER A 393 -17.03 -7.81 -6.83
CA SER A 393 -15.79 -8.59 -6.91
C SER A 393 -15.59 -9.49 -5.69
N ILE A 394 -15.92 -9.00 -4.48
CA ILE A 394 -15.82 -9.80 -3.24
C ILE A 394 -16.85 -10.93 -3.22
N ILE A 395 -18.11 -10.65 -3.57
CA ILE A 395 -19.18 -11.66 -3.63
C ILE A 395 -18.88 -12.72 -4.68
N GLU A 396 -18.32 -12.36 -5.83
CA GLU A 396 -17.90 -13.31 -6.86
C GLU A 396 -16.76 -14.23 -6.39
N GLU A 397 -15.88 -13.77 -5.56
CA GLU A 397 -14.85 -14.66 -4.97
C GLU A 397 -15.42 -15.51 -3.82
N LEU A 398 -16.27 -14.94 -2.96
CA LEU A 398 -16.92 -15.67 -1.86
C LEU A 398 -17.91 -16.74 -2.35
N GLY A 399 -18.69 -16.41 -3.39
CA GLY A 399 -19.76 -17.26 -3.91
C GLY A 399 -21.04 -17.27 -3.09
N ASP A 400 -21.12 -16.47 -2.02
CA ASP A 400 -22.30 -16.38 -1.16
C ASP A 400 -22.99 -15.02 -1.29
N VAL A 401 -24.04 -14.96 -2.09
CA VAL A 401 -24.83 -13.74 -2.32
C VAL A 401 -25.62 -13.32 -1.07
N LYS A 402 -25.83 -14.20 -0.09
CA LYS A 402 -26.56 -13.86 1.14
C LYS A 402 -25.78 -12.90 2.02
N CYS A 403 -24.47 -12.82 1.89
CA CYS A 403 -23.65 -11.80 2.55
C CYS A 403 -24.17 -10.37 2.28
N LEU A 404 -24.78 -10.12 1.10
CA LEU A 404 -25.38 -8.82 0.77
C LEU A 404 -26.58 -8.44 1.65
N GLU A 405 -27.19 -9.40 2.36
CA GLU A 405 -28.29 -9.16 3.30
C GLU A 405 -27.81 -8.83 4.72
N GLU A 406 -26.50 -8.93 5.00
CA GLU A 406 -25.93 -8.55 6.29
C GLU A 406 -26.19 -7.06 6.58
N SER A 407 -26.62 -6.76 7.83
CA SER A 407 -26.87 -5.39 8.28
C SER A 407 -25.57 -4.70 8.67
N VAL A 408 -25.37 -3.47 8.16
CA VAL A 408 -24.23 -2.61 8.48
C VAL A 408 -24.75 -1.21 8.79
N PRO A 409 -24.25 -0.53 9.85
CA PRO A 409 -24.67 0.84 10.13
C PRO A 409 -24.03 1.83 9.13
N PHE A 410 -24.79 2.89 8.78
CA PHE A 410 -24.25 4.11 8.20
C PHE A 410 -23.56 4.97 9.27
N ASN A 411 -22.87 6.01 8.85
CA ASN A 411 -22.19 6.92 9.78
C ASN A 411 -23.11 7.68 10.74
N ASP A 412 -24.41 7.79 10.43
CA ASP A 412 -25.44 8.37 11.31
C ASP A 412 -26.06 7.36 12.29
N GLY A 413 -25.59 6.11 12.26
CA GLY A 413 -26.07 5.01 13.11
C GLY A 413 -27.34 4.33 12.62
N SER A 414 -27.96 4.80 11.53
CA SER A 414 -29.03 4.04 10.88
C SER A 414 -28.46 2.79 10.21
N GLU A 415 -29.22 1.70 10.18
CA GLU A 415 -28.77 0.41 9.64
C GLU A 415 -29.48 0.05 8.35
N ALA A 416 -28.75 -0.58 7.44
CA ALA A 416 -29.28 -1.19 6.22
C ALA A 416 -28.46 -2.41 5.82
N SER A 417 -28.99 -3.22 4.90
CA SER A 417 -28.23 -4.31 4.30
C SER A 417 -27.09 -3.77 3.44
N VAL A 418 -26.02 -4.57 3.27
CA VAL A 418 -24.92 -4.25 2.33
C VAL A 418 -25.46 -3.98 0.94
N TYR A 419 -26.49 -4.74 0.49
CA TYR A 419 -27.16 -4.49 -0.79
C TYR A 419 -27.69 -3.06 -0.89
N GLU A 420 -28.33 -2.58 0.19
CA GLU A 420 -28.89 -1.21 0.22
C GLU A 420 -27.79 -0.15 0.24
N HIS A 421 -26.66 -0.39 0.91
CA HIS A 421 -25.47 0.47 0.83
C HIS A 421 -24.97 0.61 -0.61
N VAL A 422 -24.88 -0.50 -1.33
CA VAL A 422 -24.46 -0.55 -2.74
C VAL A 422 -25.46 0.19 -3.64
N LYS A 423 -26.75 -0.07 -3.47
CA LYS A 423 -27.82 0.58 -4.22
C LYS A 423 -27.80 2.09 -4.04
N ARG A 424 -27.73 2.56 -2.81
CA ARG A 424 -27.69 4.01 -2.49
C ARG A 424 -26.45 4.69 -3.06
N ALA A 425 -25.31 4.02 -3.14
CA ALA A 425 -24.10 4.56 -3.78
C ALA A 425 -24.33 4.81 -5.31
N VAL A 426 -24.98 3.87 -5.99
CA VAL A 426 -25.33 4.00 -7.41
C VAL A 426 -26.37 5.10 -7.61
N ASP A 427 -27.42 5.12 -6.78
CA ASP A 427 -28.51 6.10 -6.85
C ASP A 427 -28.00 7.51 -6.56
N PHE A 428 -27.13 7.68 -5.52
CA PHE A 428 -26.52 8.97 -5.20
C PHE A 428 -25.82 9.58 -6.41
N LEU A 429 -24.94 8.83 -7.08
CA LEU A 429 -24.21 9.35 -8.25
C LEU A 429 -25.10 9.60 -9.44
N TRP A 430 -26.18 8.82 -9.63
CA TRP A 430 -27.18 9.06 -10.65
C TRP A 430 -27.92 10.39 -10.42
N ASP A 431 -28.30 10.67 -9.20
CA ASP A 431 -28.99 11.91 -8.82
C ASP A 431 -28.04 13.11 -8.76
N PHE A 432 -26.73 12.87 -8.58
CA PHE A 432 -25.68 13.88 -8.51
C PHE A 432 -25.11 14.26 -9.90
N ARG A 433 -26.00 14.33 -10.91
CA ARG A 433 -25.64 14.75 -12.27
C ARG A 433 -25.75 16.26 -12.45
N GLY A 434 -24.89 16.80 -13.34
CA GLY A 434 -24.87 18.22 -13.71
C GLY A 434 -25.61 18.55 -14.99
N ILE A 435 -25.35 19.75 -15.52
CA ILE A 435 -26.02 20.31 -16.68
C ILE A 435 -25.84 19.52 -17.98
N HIS A 436 -24.75 18.73 -18.07
CA HIS A 436 -24.48 17.86 -19.22
C HIS A 436 -25.08 16.44 -19.06
N GLY A 437 -25.84 16.18 -17.99
CA GLY A 437 -26.33 14.85 -17.67
C GLY A 437 -25.21 13.90 -17.11
N LEU A 438 -23.98 14.36 -17.05
CA LEU A 438 -22.82 13.66 -16.50
C LEU A 438 -22.74 13.84 -14.98
N VAL A 439 -22.05 12.94 -14.28
CA VAL A 439 -21.81 13.07 -12.85
C VAL A 439 -20.95 14.31 -12.58
N LYS A 440 -21.29 15.09 -11.55
CA LYS A 440 -20.56 16.30 -11.19
C LYS A 440 -19.15 15.98 -10.71
N LEU A 441 -18.20 16.83 -11.06
CA LEU A 441 -16.81 16.73 -10.63
C LEU A 441 -16.63 17.14 -9.15
N TRP A 442 -17.33 18.21 -8.73
CA TRP A 442 -17.30 18.78 -7.39
C TRP A 442 -15.87 19.17 -6.95
N GLY A 443 -15.40 18.75 -5.74
CA GLY A 443 -14.04 19.03 -5.25
C GLY A 443 -12.96 18.13 -5.84
N GLY A 444 -13.33 17.20 -6.74
CA GLY A 444 -12.45 16.29 -7.46
C GLY A 444 -13.04 14.91 -7.66
N ASP A 445 -12.40 14.15 -8.52
CA ASP A 445 -12.65 12.74 -8.76
C ASP A 445 -11.41 11.89 -8.45
N TRP A 446 -11.12 10.81 -9.18
CA TRP A 446 -9.91 10.01 -9.01
C TRP A 446 -8.64 10.88 -9.08
N ASN A 447 -8.61 11.89 -9.93
CA ASN A 447 -7.55 12.88 -9.96
C ASN A 447 -7.80 13.99 -8.91
N ASP A 448 -7.40 13.73 -7.67
CA ASP A 448 -7.51 14.64 -6.52
C ASP A 448 -6.98 16.04 -6.79
N MET A 449 -6.07 16.15 -7.74
CA MET A 449 -5.34 17.39 -7.99
C MET A 449 -6.07 18.32 -8.96
N MET A 450 -7.20 17.88 -9.56
CA MET A 450 -8.11 18.72 -10.33
C MET A 450 -9.13 19.44 -9.44
N ASN A 451 -8.68 19.86 -8.27
CA ASN A 451 -9.49 20.27 -7.13
C ASN A 451 -10.12 21.68 -7.26
N GLN A 452 -9.94 22.36 -8.38
CA GLN A 452 -10.59 23.65 -8.66
C GLN A 452 -11.60 23.56 -9.80
N ALA A 453 -11.63 22.46 -10.56
CA ALA A 453 -12.41 22.38 -11.79
C ALA A 453 -13.93 22.28 -11.58
N GLY A 454 -14.39 21.82 -10.41
CA GLY A 454 -15.82 21.62 -10.12
C GLY A 454 -16.32 22.24 -8.83
N LEU A 455 -15.56 23.15 -8.18
CA LEU A 455 -15.88 23.68 -6.85
C LEU A 455 -17.19 24.48 -6.80
N GLU A 456 -17.60 25.13 -7.91
CA GLU A 456 -18.90 25.82 -8.01
C GLU A 456 -20.07 24.87 -8.21
N GLY A 457 -19.81 23.57 -8.36
CA GLY A 457 -20.82 22.53 -8.54
C GLY A 457 -21.43 22.47 -9.94
N LYS A 458 -20.81 23.10 -10.96
CA LYS A 458 -21.21 23.06 -12.38
C LYS A 458 -20.34 22.08 -13.18
N GLY A 459 -19.08 21.90 -12.82
CA GLY A 459 -18.15 20.99 -13.48
C GLY A 459 -18.65 19.55 -13.48
N SER A 460 -18.35 18.81 -14.54
CA SER A 460 -18.81 17.42 -14.75
C SER A 460 -17.65 16.53 -15.17
N SER A 461 -17.57 15.31 -14.62
CA SER A 461 -16.53 14.33 -14.94
C SER A 461 -17.05 13.28 -15.93
N VAL A 462 -16.41 13.22 -17.10
CA VAL A 462 -16.62 12.14 -18.07
C VAL A 462 -16.07 10.83 -17.50
N TRP A 463 -14.86 10.88 -16.91
CA TRP A 463 -14.29 9.71 -16.29
C TRP A 463 -15.20 9.11 -15.19
N LEU A 464 -15.73 9.94 -14.27
CA LEU A 464 -16.60 9.44 -13.19
C LEU A 464 -17.91 8.87 -13.73
N SER A 465 -18.44 9.43 -14.83
CA SER A 465 -19.62 8.91 -15.50
C SER A 465 -19.36 7.55 -16.17
N LEU A 466 -18.16 7.35 -16.76
CA LEU A 466 -17.69 6.05 -17.25
C LEU A 466 -17.56 5.04 -16.11
N ALA A 467 -16.94 5.44 -14.99
CA ALA A 467 -16.81 4.62 -13.80
C ALA A 467 -18.18 4.25 -13.21
N TRP A 468 -19.15 5.20 -13.23
CA TRP A 468 -20.51 4.92 -12.82
C TRP A 468 -21.19 3.86 -13.71
N CYS A 469 -20.97 3.90 -15.04
CA CYS A 469 -21.50 2.86 -15.93
C CYS A 469 -21.02 1.46 -15.50
N ARG A 470 -19.74 1.34 -15.17
CA ARG A 470 -19.17 0.08 -14.66
C ARG A 470 -19.77 -0.30 -13.31
N ALA A 471 -19.84 0.63 -12.36
CA ALA A 471 -20.41 0.41 -11.04
C ALA A 471 -21.88 -0.03 -11.12
N ASN A 472 -22.68 0.62 -11.97
CA ASN A 472 -24.07 0.30 -12.20
C ASN A 472 -24.26 -1.08 -12.89
N GLU A 473 -23.39 -1.45 -13.81
CA GLU A 473 -23.37 -2.81 -14.40
C GLU A 473 -23.10 -3.87 -13.31
N ARG A 474 -22.13 -3.60 -12.44
CA ARG A 474 -21.78 -4.51 -11.31
C ARG A 474 -22.93 -4.61 -10.32
N PHE A 475 -23.61 -3.49 -10.01
CA PHE A 475 -24.84 -3.50 -9.19
C PHE A 475 -25.95 -4.32 -9.86
N GLY A 476 -26.15 -4.16 -11.17
CA GLY A 476 -27.13 -4.95 -11.91
C GLY A 476 -26.87 -6.46 -11.85
N ALA A 477 -25.60 -6.88 -11.84
CA ALA A 477 -25.22 -8.29 -11.65
C ALA A 477 -25.59 -8.82 -10.25
N LEU A 478 -25.39 -8.01 -9.19
CA LEU A 478 -25.83 -8.36 -7.84
C LEU A 478 -27.36 -8.39 -7.71
N ALA A 479 -28.06 -7.44 -8.33
CA ALA A 479 -29.52 -7.42 -8.38
C ALA A 479 -30.09 -8.68 -9.08
N LEU A 480 -29.47 -9.11 -10.18
CA LEU A 480 -29.83 -10.35 -10.87
C LEU A 480 -29.64 -11.56 -9.95
N ALA A 481 -28.52 -11.64 -9.26
CA ALA A 481 -28.21 -12.76 -8.36
C ALA A 481 -29.17 -12.90 -7.17
N LEU A 482 -29.74 -11.77 -6.72
CA LEU A 482 -30.75 -11.73 -5.64
C LEU A 482 -32.21 -11.71 -6.16
N ASP A 483 -32.44 -11.92 -7.46
CA ASP A 483 -33.78 -11.82 -8.13
C ASP A 483 -34.49 -10.48 -7.88
N ARG A 484 -33.73 -9.36 -7.77
CA ARG A 484 -34.24 -7.99 -7.62
C ARG A 484 -34.57 -7.41 -9.02
N LYS A 485 -35.68 -7.84 -9.61
CA LYS A 485 -36.02 -7.55 -11.02
C LYS A 485 -36.19 -6.06 -11.32
N GLU A 486 -36.77 -5.30 -10.39
CA GLU A 486 -36.97 -3.85 -10.54
C GLU A 486 -35.63 -3.11 -10.59
N ASP A 487 -34.72 -3.41 -9.66
CA ASP A 487 -33.40 -2.80 -9.60
C ASP A 487 -32.57 -3.16 -10.85
N LEU A 488 -32.65 -4.39 -11.33
CA LEU A 488 -32.02 -4.83 -12.59
C LEU A 488 -32.56 -4.07 -13.80
N PHE A 489 -33.88 -3.85 -13.85
CA PHE A 489 -34.51 -3.07 -14.92
C PHE A 489 -34.00 -1.63 -14.93
N PHE A 490 -34.00 -0.95 -13.77
CA PHE A 490 -33.50 0.43 -13.68
C PHE A 490 -32.00 0.52 -13.95
N SER A 491 -31.20 -0.45 -13.48
CA SER A 491 -29.77 -0.49 -13.79
C SER A 491 -29.52 -0.52 -15.30
N ARG A 492 -30.26 -1.36 -16.04
CA ARG A 492 -30.13 -1.45 -17.52
C ARG A 492 -30.57 -0.18 -18.22
N LEU A 493 -31.70 0.39 -17.80
CA LEU A 493 -32.26 1.62 -18.42
C LEU A 493 -31.32 2.80 -18.22
N ARG A 494 -30.90 3.07 -16.96
CA ARG A 494 -30.00 4.16 -16.59
C ARG A 494 -28.60 3.96 -17.18
N GLY A 495 -28.12 2.70 -17.24
CA GLY A 495 -26.84 2.35 -17.85
C GLY A 495 -26.80 2.72 -19.34
N GLN A 496 -27.87 2.42 -20.09
CA GLN A 496 -27.95 2.80 -21.50
C GLN A 496 -28.04 4.33 -21.67
N GLU A 497 -28.88 5.01 -20.88
CA GLU A 497 -29.00 6.47 -20.90
C GLU A 497 -27.64 7.16 -20.65
N MET A 498 -26.89 6.73 -19.64
CA MET A 498 -25.58 7.32 -19.33
C MET A 498 -24.57 7.06 -20.46
N LYS A 499 -24.57 5.86 -21.06
CA LYS A 499 -23.70 5.55 -22.22
C LYS A 499 -23.98 6.48 -23.38
N ASP A 500 -25.25 6.74 -23.66
CA ASP A 500 -25.67 7.65 -24.76
C ASP A 500 -25.22 9.09 -24.47
N ILE A 501 -25.42 9.59 -23.24
CA ILE A 501 -24.97 10.91 -22.80
C ILE A 501 -23.43 11.03 -22.94
N ILE A 502 -22.67 10.08 -22.45
CA ILE A 502 -21.19 10.11 -22.54
C ILE A 502 -20.76 10.12 -24.02
N ASN A 503 -21.39 9.31 -24.86
CA ASN A 503 -21.05 9.20 -26.27
C ASN A 503 -21.42 10.47 -27.07
N GLU A 504 -22.41 11.24 -26.63
CA GLU A 504 -22.81 12.50 -27.22
C GLU A 504 -21.96 13.67 -26.73
N THR A 505 -21.78 13.79 -25.40
CA THR A 505 -21.18 14.99 -24.79
C THR A 505 -19.67 14.85 -24.52
N GLY A 506 -19.18 13.65 -24.24
CA GLY A 506 -17.79 13.40 -23.87
C GLY A 506 -16.85 13.08 -25.02
N TRP A 507 -17.35 12.89 -26.25
CA TRP A 507 -16.56 12.48 -27.41
C TRP A 507 -15.98 13.68 -28.19
N ASP A 508 -14.65 13.76 -28.33
CA ASP A 508 -13.91 14.83 -29.01
C ASP A 508 -13.45 14.45 -30.43
N GLY A 509 -14.15 13.51 -31.09
CA GLY A 509 -13.86 13.09 -32.47
C GLY A 509 -12.83 11.95 -32.59
N GLU A 510 -11.77 11.95 -31.81
CA GLU A 510 -10.72 10.92 -31.79
C GLU A 510 -10.74 10.11 -30.47
N TYR A 511 -11.07 10.74 -29.31
CA TYR A 511 -11.08 10.14 -28.01
C TYR A 511 -12.07 10.85 -27.05
N TYR A 512 -12.20 10.39 -25.80
CA TYR A 512 -13.05 11.03 -24.80
C TYR A 512 -12.27 12.10 -24.04
N ILE A 513 -12.91 13.26 -23.80
CA ILE A 513 -12.40 14.25 -22.86
C ILE A 513 -12.44 13.70 -21.43
N ASP A 514 -11.74 14.34 -20.49
CA ASP A 514 -11.72 13.91 -19.08
C ASP A 514 -12.88 14.52 -18.28
N ALA A 515 -13.09 15.82 -18.44
CA ALA A 515 -14.11 16.57 -17.70
C ALA A 515 -14.50 17.88 -18.40
N PHE A 516 -15.54 18.53 -17.87
CA PHE A 516 -15.84 19.95 -18.06
C PHE A 516 -15.59 20.70 -16.73
N ASN A 517 -14.93 21.84 -16.78
CA ASN A 517 -14.79 22.70 -15.60
C ASN A 517 -16.08 23.49 -15.29
N ASP A 518 -16.09 24.29 -14.22
CA ASP A 518 -17.25 25.12 -13.82
C ASP A 518 -17.62 26.19 -14.82
N GLN A 519 -16.71 26.54 -15.74
CA GLN A 519 -16.96 27.49 -16.85
C GLN A 519 -17.54 26.79 -18.10
N GLY A 520 -17.65 25.45 -18.07
CA GLY A 520 -18.12 24.64 -19.21
C GLY A 520 -17.00 24.39 -20.25
N GLU A 521 -15.74 24.65 -19.94
CA GLU A 521 -14.63 24.38 -20.83
C GLU A 521 -14.19 22.91 -20.70
N PRO A 522 -13.89 22.22 -21.82
CA PRO A 522 -13.44 20.84 -21.78
C PRO A 522 -12.01 20.73 -21.27
N LEU A 523 -11.76 19.69 -20.46
CA LEU A 523 -10.44 19.25 -20.03
C LEU A 523 -10.12 17.92 -20.72
N GLY A 524 -8.96 17.80 -21.33
CA GLY A 524 -8.60 16.61 -22.12
C GLY A 524 -9.13 16.63 -23.55
N SER A 525 -9.24 17.80 -24.18
CA SER A 525 -9.66 18.00 -25.57
C SER A 525 -8.50 18.45 -26.46
N MET A 526 -8.55 18.11 -27.74
CA MET A 526 -7.60 18.64 -28.75
C MET A 526 -7.62 20.16 -28.83
N SER A 527 -8.69 20.82 -28.42
CA SER A 527 -8.80 22.28 -28.35
C SER A 527 -7.97 22.90 -27.21
N CYS A 528 -7.58 22.12 -26.19
CA CYS A 528 -6.75 22.59 -25.09
C CYS A 528 -5.32 22.86 -25.59
N ARG A 529 -4.64 23.82 -24.95
CA ARG A 529 -3.22 24.09 -25.22
C ARG A 529 -2.32 23.01 -24.63
N GLU A 530 -2.58 22.66 -23.38
CA GLU A 530 -1.90 21.62 -22.59
C GLU A 530 -2.95 20.66 -22.05
N GLY A 531 -2.60 19.47 -21.60
CA GLY A 531 -3.57 18.49 -21.15
C GLY A 531 -4.59 18.10 -22.21
N LYS A 532 -4.15 17.88 -23.47
CA LYS A 532 -5.04 17.58 -24.60
C LYS A 532 -5.70 16.23 -24.50
N ILE A 533 -5.01 15.24 -23.92
CA ILE A 533 -5.53 13.88 -23.72
C ILE A 533 -5.15 13.38 -22.34
N TYR A 534 -6.10 12.71 -21.69
CA TYR A 534 -5.91 11.99 -20.42
C TYR A 534 -6.12 10.50 -20.62
N LEU A 535 -5.32 9.69 -19.98
CA LEU A 535 -5.34 8.24 -20.11
C LEU A 535 -6.61 7.61 -19.52
N ILE A 536 -7.02 8.08 -18.35
CA ILE A 536 -8.02 7.39 -17.54
C ILE A 536 -9.42 7.29 -18.22
N PRO A 537 -9.98 8.31 -18.86
CA PRO A 537 -11.27 8.15 -19.52
C PRO A 537 -11.19 7.16 -20.69
N GLN A 538 -10.05 7.07 -21.39
CA GLN A 538 -9.89 6.14 -22.52
C GLN A 538 -9.98 4.68 -22.04
N LEU A 539 -9.25 4.37 -20.98
CA LEU A 539 -9.24 3.02 -20.41
C LEU A 539 -10.59 2.64 -19.81
N TRP A 540 -11.22 3.57 -19.08
CA TRP A 540 -12.52 3.31 -18.45
C TRP A 540 -13.67 3.23 -19.46
N ALA A 541 -13.57 3.89 -20.62
CA ALA A 541 -14.54 3.71 -21.71
C ALA A 541 -14.54 2.26 -22.24
N VAL A 542 -13.39 1.57 -22.21
CA VAL A 542 -13.28 0.14 -22.56
C VAL A 542 -13.71 -0.74 -21.38
N LEU A 543 -13.22 -0.48 -20.15
CA LEU A 543 -13.58 -1.24 -18.95
C LEU A 543 -15.09 -1.23 -18.66
N ALA A 544 -15.75 -0.11 -18.91
CA ALA A 544 -17.19 0.07 -18.73
C ALA A 544 -18.03 -0.32 -19.98
N GLN A 545 -17.38 -0.79 -21.04
CA GLN A 545 -18.05 -1.16 -22.30
C GLN A 545 -18.93 -0.03 -22.85
N VAL A 546 -18.44 1.20 -22.78
CA VAL A 546 -19.08 2.39 -23.37
C VAL A 546 -18.56 2.62 -24.79
N ALA A 547 -17.24 2.45 -24.98
CA ALA A 547 -16.63 2.50 -26.30
C ALA A 547 -16.66 1.11 -26.95
N GLU A 548 -17.29 1.02 -28.12
CA GLU A 548 -17.38 -0.21 -28.90
C GLU A 548 -16.91 0.02 -30.34
N GLY A 549 -16.58 -1.06 -31.05
CA GLY A 549 -16.26 -1.04 -32.47
C GLY A 549 -15.16 -0.04 -32.83
N GLU A 550 -15.43 0.84 -33.78
CA GLU A 550 -14.49 1.85 -34.29
C GLU A 550 -14.03 2.85 -33.23
N ARG A 551 -14.93 3.27 -32.30
CA ARG A 551 -14.55 4.18 -31.21
C ARG A 551 -13.50 3.58 -30.31
N LYS A 552 -13.66 2.30 -29.93
CA LYS A 552 -12.69 1.58 -29.12
C LYS A 552 -11.31 1.55 -29.80
N GLN A 553 -11.28 1.30 -31.12
CA GLN A 553 -10.01 1.32 -31.85
C GLN A 553 -9.38 2.71 -31.85
N LYS A 554 -10.16 3.76 -32.17
CA LYS A 554 -9.69 5.15 -32.19
C LYS A 554 -9.07 5.60 -30.87
N ILE A 555 -9.71 5.31 -29.74
CA ILE A 555 -9.17 5.70 -28.43
C ILE A 555 -7.88 4.98 -28.11
N MET A 556 -7.74 3.70 -28.48
CA MET A 556 -6.51 2.96 -28.23
C MET A 556 -5.36 3.41 -29.18
N ASP A 557 -5.67 3.74 -30.41
CA ASP A 557 -4.72 4.35 -31.36
C ASP A 557 -4.25 5.73 -30.85
N ALA A 558 -5.13 6.52 -30.25
CA ALA A 558 -4.80 7.81 -29.63
C ALA A 558 -3.91 7.63 -28.37
N VAL A 559 -4.23 6.65 -27.52
CA VAL A 559 -3.37 6.30 -26.37
C VAL A 559 -1.97 5.92 -26.83
N ASP A 560 -1.83 5.05 -27.81
CA ASP A 560 -0.53 4.64 -28.35
C ASP A 560 0.22 5.81 -28.98
N LYS A 561 -0.47 6.69 -29.69
CA LYS A 561 0.11 7.83 -30.40
C LYS A 561 0.60 8.95 -29.49
N TYR A 562 -0.17 9.28 -28.45
CA TYR A 562 0.08 10.48 -27.64
C TYR A 562 0.64 10.19 -26.25
N LEU A 563 0.35 9.03 -25.68
CA LEU A 563 0.63 8.75 -24.27
C LEU A 563 1.70 7.65 -24.07
N GLU A 564 1.97 6.81 -25.07
CA GLU A 564 2.92 5.70 -24.91
C GLU A 564 4.36 6.18 -24.91
N THR A 565 5.17 5.76 -23.94
CA THR A 565 6.60 6.08 -23.82
C THR A 565 7.41 4.83 -23.46
N ASP A 566 8.73 4.94 -23.46
CA ASP A 566 9.62 3.85 -23.03
C ASP A 566 9.51 3.51 -21.54
N LEU A 567 9.01 4.45 -20.72
CA LEU A 567 8.83 4.26 -19.27
C LEU A 567 7.46 3.69 -18.88
N GLY A 568 6.52 3.66 -19.81
CA GLY A 568 5.12 3.35 -19.61
C GLY A 568 4.22 4.42 -20.21
N THR A 569 2.93 4.36 -19.89
CA THR A 569 1.92 5.24 -20.48
C THR A 569 1.72 6.49 -19.62
N LEU A 570 1.81 7.67 -20.22
CA LEU A 570 1.58 8.96 -19.54
C LEU A 570 0.14 9.06 -19.06
N VAL A 571 -0.08 9.69 -17.91
CA VAL A 571 -1.44 9.95 -17.40
C VAL A 571 -2.15 11.05 -18.17
N SER A 572 -1.40 12.02 -18.72
CA SER A 572 -1.91 13.10 -19.56
C SER A 572 -0.82 13.67 -20.46
N TRP A 573 -1.19 14.31 -21.57
CA TRP A 573 -0.25 14.94 -22.52
C TRP A 573 -0.90 16.11 -23.27
N PRO A 574 -0.15 17.19 -23.63
CA PRO A 574 1.13 17.58 -23.01
C PRO A 574 0.98 17.93 -21.52
N ALA A 575 2.07 17.86 -20.75
CA ALA A 575 2.05 18.31 -19.36
C ALA A 575 1.81 19.82 -19.26
N TYR A 576 1.31 20.29 -18.10
CA TYR A 576 1.11 21.71 -17.81
C TYR A 576 2.40 22.33 -17.31
N HIS A 577 2.76 23.52 -17.84
CA HIS A 577 3.97 24.27 -17.48
C HIS A 577 3.67 25.51 -16.64
N SER A 578 2.40 25.81 -16.40
CA SER A 578 1.96 26.94 -15.58
C SER A 578 0.71 26.57 -14.79
N TYR A 579 0.51 27.24 -13.67
CA TYR A 579 -0.70 27.09 -12.88
C TYR A 579 -1.94 27.56 -13.64
N VAL A 580 -3.00 26.74 -13.59
CA VAL A 580 -4.31 27.01 -14.21
C VAL A 580 -5.36 27.00 -13.11
N ASP A 581 -5.92 28.18 -12.77
CA ASP A 581 -6.90 28.37 -11.69
C ASP A 581 -8.14 27.49 -11.81
N THR A 582 -8.58 27.21 -13.05
CA THR A 582 -9.77 26.41 -13.34
C THR A 582 -9.52 24.90 -13.30
N ILE A 583 -8.29 24.47 -12.98
CA ILE A 583 -7.92 23.06 -12.83
C ILE A 583 -7.43 22.79 -11.42
N GLY A 584 -6.43 23.56 -10.94
CA GLY A 584 -5.94 23.47 -9.57
C GLY A 584 -4.57 22.82 -9.41
N GLN A 585 -4.39 22.11 -8.30
CA GLN A 585 -3.09 21.62 -7.81
C GLN A 585 -2.33 20.71 -8.77
N MET A 586 -2.99 20.03 -9.68
CA MET A 586 -2.32 19.24 -10.72
C MET A 586 -1.33 20.10 -11.51
N THR A 587 -1.74 21.32 -11.87
CA THR A 587 -0.94 22.24 -12.68
C THR A 587 0.14 22.99 -11.87
N GLN A 588 0.16 22.86 -10.53
CA GLN A 588 1.26 23.32 -9.67
C GLN A 588 2.43 22.35 -9.65
N LYS A 589 2.20 21.07 -9.96
CA LYS A 589 3.27 20.08 -10.01
C LYS A 589 4.19 20.34 -11.19
N PRO A 590 5.51 20.11 -11.07
CA PRO A 590 6.40 20.18 -12.21
C PRO A 590 5.91 19.29 -13.36
N ALA A 591 6.11 19.74 -14.59
CA ALA A 591 5.80 18.93 -15.78
C ALA A 591 6.51 17.57 -15.72
N GLY A 592 5.81 16.51 -16.09
CA GLY A 592 6.31 15.15 -16.05
C GLY A 592 6.32 14.47 -14.68
N VAL A 593 5.67 15.09 -13.65
CA VAL A 593 5.62 14.56 -12.29
C VAL A 593 4.19 14.16 -11.91
N HIS A 594 4.01 12.92 -11.47
CA HIS A 594 2.73 12.37 -10.98
C HIS A 594 1.58 12.63 -12.00
N GLU A 595 0.48 13.27 -11.57
CA GLU A 595 -0.71 13.52 -12.39
C GLU A 595 -0.46 14.58 -13.50
N ASN A 596 0.62 15.36 -13.40
CA ASN A 596 0.98 16.34 -14.42
C ASN A 596 1.91 15.73 -15.49
N GLY A 597 1.37 14.84 -16.32
CA GLY A 597 2.12 14.23 -17.43
C GLY A 597 3.15 13.18 -17.02
N GLY A 598 3.11 12.67 -15.78
CA GLY A 598 3.94 11.54 -15.34
C GLY A 598 3.44 10.19 -15.86
N VAL A 599 4.26 9.15 -15.78
CA VAL A 599 3.81 7.75 -15.95
C VAL A 599 3.19 7.31 -14.63
N TYR A 600 1.87 7.40 -14.51
CA TYR A 600 1.17 7.03 -13.28
C TYR A 600 0.83 5.54 -13.32
N LEU A 601 1.43 4.75 -12.42
CA LEU A 601 1.42 3.28 -12.55
C LEU A 601 0.07 2.62 -12.25
N HIS A 602 -0.80 3.25 -11.45
CA HIS A 602 -2.13 2.73 -11.22
C HIS A 602 -2.97 2.69 -12.51
N PRO A 603 -3.12 3.78 -13.30
CA PRO A 603 -3.69 3.71 -14.65
C PRO A 603 -2.94 2.75 -15.60
N CYS A 604 -1.62 2.61 -15.48
CA CYS A 604 -0.90 1.61 -16.29
C CYS A 604 -1.35 0.17 -15.98
N CYS A 605 -1.74 -0.13 -14.74
CA CYS A 605 -2.35 -1.43 -14.40
C CYS A 605 -3.76 -1.59 -15.01
N TRP A 606 -4.55 -0.50 -15.10
CA TRP A 606 -5.81 -0.54 -15.86
C TRP A 606 -5.56 -0.77 -17.36
N LYS A 607 -4.48 -0.20 -17.91
CA LYS A 607 -4.11 -0.46 -19.30
C LYS A 607 -3.77 -1.93 -19.53
N LEU A 608 -3.03 -2.58 -18.61
CA LEU A 608 -2.81 -4.04 -18.69
C LEU A 608 -4.13 -4.83 -18.74
N ALA A 609 -5.11 -4.44 -17.94
CA ALA A 609 -6.43 -5.07 -17.97
C ALA A 609 -7.12 -4.84 -19.32
N VAL A 610 -7.11 -3.61 -19.85
CA VAL A 610 -7.69 -3.27 -21.15
C VAL A 610 -7.00 -4.02 -22.30
N ASP A 611 -5.66 -4.04 -22.34
CA ASP A 611 -4.89 -4.76 -23.37
C ASP A 611 -5.20 -6.28 -23.32
N SER A 612 -5.36 -6.83 -22.11
CA SER A 612 -5.77 -8.24 -21.93
C SER A 612 -7.20 -8.50 -22.41
N MET A 613 -8.14 -7.59 -22.16
CA MET A 613 -9.52 -7.68 -22.68
C MET A 613 -9.56 -7.63 -24.20
N GLN A 614 -8.64 -6.92 -24.83
CA GLN A 614 -8.49 -6.85 -26.28
C GLN A 614 -7.70 -8.02 -26.86
N LYS A 615 -7.19 -8.93 -26.01
CA LYS A 615 -6.35 -10.06 -26.39
C LYS A 615 -5.04 -9.64 -27.07
N ASP A 616 -4.54 -8.43 -26.74
CA ASP A 616 -3.24 -7.93 -27.22
C ASP A 616 -2.11 -8.34 -26.26
N ASN A 617 -1.68 -9.57 -26.37
CA ASN A 617 -0.65 -10.15 -25.53
C ASN A 617 0.75 -9.50 -25.70
N GLN A 618 1.04 -8.89 -26.85
CA GLN A 618 2.28 -8.12 -27.05
C GLN A 618 2.26 -6.84 -26.20
N LYS A 619 1.15 -6.10 -26.21
CA LYS A 619 1.01 -4.92 -25.35
C LYS A 619 1.03 -5.28 -23.86
N VAL A 620 0.43 -6.42 -23.47
CA VAL A 620 0.53 -6.93 -22.10
C VAL A 620 1.97 -7.18 -21.70
N GLN A 621 2.78 -7.83 -22.56
CA GLN A 621 4.21 -8.05 -22.30
C GLN A 621 4.98 -6.73 -22.18
N MET A 622 4.79 -5.83 -23.12
CA MET A 622 5.45 -4.51 -23.10
C MET A 622 5.06 -3.70 -21.88
N GLY A 623 3.77 -3.70 -21.51
CA GLY A 623 3.26 -3.01 -20.34
C GLY A 623 3.92 -3.52 -19.04
N LEU A 624 3.98 -4.83 -18.84
CA LEU A 624 4.68 -5.44 -17.71
C LEU A 624 6.17 -5.05 -17.68
N GLN A 625 6.86 -5.13 -18.81
CA GLN A 625 8.28 -4.75 -18.89
C GLN A 625 8.53 -3.29 -18.52
N LYS A 626 7.63 -2.38 -18.91
CA LYS A 626 7.77 -0.94 -18.64
C LYS A 626 7.48 -0.55 -17.20
N ILE A 627 6.49 -1.16 -16.56
CA ILE A 627 6.04 -0.73 -15.22
C ILE A 627 6.77 -1.41 -14.07
N LEU A 628 7.33 -2.61 -14.27
CA LEU A 628 7.98 -3.36 -13.20
C LEU A 628 9.34 -2.75 -12.83
N PRO A 629 9.64 -2.52 -11.54
CA PRO A 629 10.82 -1.76 -11.14
C PRO A 629 12.14 -2.45 -11.49
N PHE A 630 12.17 -3.79 -11.53
CA PHE A 630 13.39 -4.57 -11.77
C PHE A 630 13.75 -4.73 -13.25
N HIS A 631 12.91 -4.30 -14.20
CA HIS A 631 13.23 -4.29 -15.63
C HIS A 631 13.97 -3.03 -16.10
N HIS A 632 14.20 -2.08 -15.19
CA HIS A 632 14.89 -0.84 -15.47
C HIS A 632 16.15 -0.68 -14.62
N GLU A 633 16.99 0.30 -14.96
CA GLU A 633 18.15 0.66 -14.16
C GLU A 633 17.71 1.26 -12.81
N TYR A 634 17.97 0.57 -11.71
CA TYR A 634 17.57 0.92 -10.37
C TYR A 634 17.94 2.31 -9.92
N HIS A 635 19.21 2.69 -10.17
CA HIS A 635 19.78 3.95 -9.77
C HIS A 635 19.06 5.15 -10.42
N LYS A 636 18.44 4.95 -11.58
CA LYS A 636 17.60 5.97 -12.24
C LYS A 636 16.17 5.96 -11.69
N LYS A 637 15.63 4.79 -11.39
CA LYS A 637 14.24 4.65 -10.94
C LYS A 637 14.02 4.99 -9.46
N TYR A 638 15.01 4.78 -8.61
CA TYR A 638 14.95 5.01 -7.17
C TYR A 638 13.83 4.22 -6.46
N CYS A 639 13.25 3.21 -7.09
CA CYS A 639 12.19 2.39 -6.51
C CYS A 639 12.77 1.18 -5.80
N GLU A 640 12.19 0.81 -4.65
CA GLU A 640 12.44 -0.48 -4.04
C GLU A 640 12.07 -1.60 -5.02
N PRO A 641 12.95 -2.59 -5.26
CA PRO A 641 12.68 -3.61 -6.27
C PRO A 641 11.60 -4.63 -5.90
N TYR A 642 11.18 -4.64 -4.67
CA TYR A 642 10.20 -5.59 -4.13
C TYR A 642 8.79 -5.00 -3.93
N ILE A 643 8.53 -3.72 -4.32
CA ILE A 643 7.19 -3.10 -4.22
C ILE A 643 6.88 -2.24 -5.45
N MET A 644 5.64 -1.81 -5.57
CA MET A 644 5.22 -0.88 -6.61
C MET A 644 5.13 0.55 -6.08
N CYS A 645 5.66 1.51 -6.85
CA CYS A 645 5.49 2.94 -6.60
C CYS A 645 4.23 3.48 -7.32
N ASN A 646 3.89 4.75 -7.09
CA ASN A 646 2.75 5.37 -7.74
C ASN A 646 3.05 5.89 -9.16
N SER A 647 4.28 6.32 -9.44
CA SER A 647 4.62 6.92 -10.73
C SER A 647 6.11 6.90 -11.03
N TYR A 648 6.46 7.02 -12.32
CA TYR A 648 7.79 7.37 -12.80
C TYR A 648 7.76 8.76 -13.42
N PHE A 649 8.83 9.55 -13.19
CA PHE A 649 8.98 10.88 -13.74
C PHE A 649 9.51 10.82 -15.17
N THR A 650 9.01 11.71 -16.02
CA THR A 650 9.29 11.68 -17.47
C THR A 650 10.47 12.56 -17.87
N GLU A 651 10.75 12.61 -19.17
CA GLU A 651 11.83 13.43 -19.75
C GLU A 651 11.71 14.92 -19.44
N GLU A 652 10.50 15.43 -19.25
CA GLU A 652 10.25 16.81 -18.83
C GLU A 652 11.01 17.19 -17.55
N THR A 653 11.31 16.24 -16.69
CA THR A 653 12.02 16.45 -15.42
C THR A 653 13.54 16.46 -15.56
N GLY A 654 14.09 16.25 -16.75
CA GLY A 654 15.53 16.24 -17.03
C GLY A 654 16.30 15.21 -16.20
N TYR A 655 17.13 15.67 -15.25
CA TYR A 655 17.97 14.80 -14.41
C TYR A 655 17.19 13.79 -13.55
N ARG A 656 15.90 14.00 -13.35
CA ARG A 656 15.02 13.10 -12.60
C ARG A 656 14.29 12.07 -13.46
N LEU A 657 14.60 11.97 -14.74
CA LEU A 657 14.01 10.96 -15.63
C LEU A 657 14.04 9.57 -15.00
N GLY A 658 12.89 8.92 -14.96
CA GLY A 658 12.70 7.59 -14.39
C GLY A 658 12.71 7.52 -12.86
N THR A 659 12.83 8.66 -12.15
CA THR A 659 12.71 8.68 -10.70
C THR A 659 11.33 8.19 -10.29
N ALA A 660 11.28 7.25 -9.34
CA ALA A 660 10.03 6.80 -8.75
C ALA A 660 9.43 7.86 -7.83
N GLY A 661 8.12 8.02 -7.87
CA GLY A 661 7.35 8.83 -6.95
C GLY A 661 7.24 8.19 -5.56
N GLN A 662 6.04 8.22 -4.98
CA GLN A 662 5.78 7.59 -3.68
C GLN A 662 5.78 6.06 -3.83
N THR A 663 6.49 5.39 -2.92
CA THR A 663 6.47 3.93 -2.82
C THR A 663 5.52 3.49 -1.69
N TRP A 664 5.07 2.25 -1.70
CA TRP A 664 4.14 1.64 -0.74
C TRP A 664 2.73 2.27 -0.73
N ARG A 665 2.61 3.57 -0.65
CA ARG A 665 1.35 4.34 -0.49
C ARG A 665 0.63 4.54 -1.81
N SER A 666 0.37 3.46 -2.54
CA SER A 666 -0.25 3.49 -3.87
C SER A 666 -1.13 2.27 -4.08
N ALA A 667 -2.25 2.42 -4.76
CA ALA A 667 -3.08 1.31 -5.23
C ALA A 667 -2.43 0.50 -6.37
N THR A 668 -1.24 0.90 -6.83
CA THR A 668 -0.57 0.23 -7.96
C THR A 668 -0.29 -1.24 -7.68
N GLY A 669 0.21 -1.59 -6.47
CA GLY A 669 0.47 -2.98 -6.12
C GLY A 669 -0.80 -3.83 -6.11
N ALA A 670 -1.88 -3.30 -5.55
CA ALA A 670 -3.19 -3.93 -5.52
C ALA A 670 -3.75 -4.16 -6.93
N TRP A 671 -3.74 -3.12 -7.76
CA TRP A 671 -4.25 -3.23 -9.14
C TRP A 671 -3.35 -4.04 -10.07
N LEU A 672 -2.02 -4.05 -9.85
CA LEU A 672 -1.13 -4.98 -10.57
C LEU A 672 -1.50 -6.44 -10.25
N THR A 673 -1.72 -6.76 -8.98
CA THR A 673 -2.16 -8.09 -8.53
C THR A 673 -3.48 -8.48 -9.19
N LYS A 674 -4.48 -7.58 -9.16
CA LYS A 674 -5.78 -7.82 -9.81
C LYS A 674 -5.66 -7.95 -11.33
N ALA A 675 -4.92 -7.05 -11.99
CA ALA A 675 -4.73 -7.09 -13.44
C ALA A 675 -4.05 -8.39 -13.87
N LEU A 676 -3.04 -8.83 -13.12
CA LEU A 676 -2.35 -10.08 -13.41
C LEU A 676 -3.26 -11.29 -13.21
N PHE A 677 -3.95 -11.40 -12.05
CA PHE A 677 -4.78 -12.57 -11.76
C PHE A 677 -6.02 -12.63 -12.64
N GLN A 678 -6.81 -11.56 -12.70
CA GLN A 678 -8.11 -11.59 -13.36
C GLN A 678 -8.03 -11.38 -14.87
N TYR A 679 -7.02 -10.68 -15.38
CA TYR A 679 -6.98 -10.32 -16.80
C TYR A 679 -5.84 -11.03 -17.55
N VAL A 680 -4.62 -10.97 -17.07
CA VAL A 680 -3.48 -11.62 -17.76
C VAL A 680 -3.58 -13.14 -17.63
N LEU A 681 -3.68 -13.67 -16.41
CA LEU A 681 -3.87 -15.10 -16.15
C LEU A 681 -5.32 -15.56 -16.35
N GLY A 682 -6.26 -14.61 -16.42
CA GLY A 682 -7.64 -14.86 -16.77
C GLY A 682 -8.45 -15.61 -15.75
N LEU A 683 -8.15 -15.49 -14.45
CA LEU A 683 -8.91 -16.12 -13.36
C LEU A 683 -10.17 -15.31 -13.06
N LYS A 684 -11.24 -15.52 -13.83
CA LYS A 684 -12.49 -14.79 -13.70
C LYS A 684 -13.40 -15.46 -12.67
N ALA A 685 -13.40 -14.93 -11.45
CA ALA A 685 -14.40 -15.28 -10.46
C ALA A 685 -15.75 -14.69 -10.89
N GLU A 686 -16.78 -15.52 -10.98
CA GLU A 686 -18.16 -15.13 -11.28
C GLU A 686 -19.09 -15.87 -10.31
N ILE A 687 -20.33 -15.42 -10.16
CA ILE A 687 -21.27 -16.07 -9.23
C ILE A 687 -21.43 -17.57 -9.52
N PRO A 688 -21.53 -18.04 -10.78
CA PRO A 688 -21.61 -19.48 -11.07
C PRO A 688 -20.32 -20.27 -10.80
N GLY A 689 -19.14 -19.65 -10.82
CA GLY A 689 -17.88 -20.35 -10.64
C GLY A 689 -16.64 -19.63 -11.15
N LEU A 690 -15.53 -20.35 -11.29
CA LEU A 690 -14.27 -19.84 -11.83
C LEU A 690 -14.18 -20.11 -13.33
N ARG A 691 -14.14 -19.06 -14.14
CA ARG A 691 -13.97 -19.14 -15.59
C ARG A 691 -12.55 -18.73 -15.98
N LEU A 692 -11.98 -19.39 -16.98
CA LEU A 692 -10.65 -19.12 -17.49
C LEU A 692 -10.72 -18.27 -18.77
N GLU A 693 -9.98 -17.15 -18.78
CA GLU A 693 -9.90 -16.24 -19.94
C GLU A 693 -8.51 -15.59 -20.06
N PRO A 694 -7.43 -16.36 -20.23
CA PRO A 694 -6.06 -15.83 -20.20
C PRO A 694 -5.73 -14.96 -21.42
N CYS A 695 -4.77 -14.03 -21.21
CA CYS A 695 -4.06 -13.28 -22.24
C CYS A 695 -2.59 -13.16 -21.83
N LEU A 696 -1.83 -14.22 -22.06
CA LEU A 696 -0.47 -14.36 -21.55
C LEU A 696 0.56 -13.64 -22.42
N PRO A 697 1.62 -13.06 -21.84
CA PRO A 697 2.78 -12.60 -22.58
C PRO A 697 3.30 -13.65 -23.56
N PRO A 698 3.70 -13.30 -24.79
CA PRO A 698 4.19 -14.27 -25.78
C PRO A 698 5.40 -15.10 -25.32
N ASP A 699 6.25 -14.52 -24.47
CA ASP A 699 7.43 -15.20 -23.95
C ASP A 699 7.12 -16.23 -22.84
N TRP A 700 5.89 -16.25 -22.33
CA TRP A 700 5.48 -17.23 -21.31
C TRP A 700 5.01 -18.52 -21.97
N LYS A 701 5.95 -19.30 -22.51
CA LYS A 701 5.61 -20.60 -23.13
C LYS A 701 4.87 -21.55 -22.20
N GLU A 702 5.23 -21.49 -20.93
CA GLU A 702 4.57 -22.21 -19.85
C GLU A 702 4.51 -21.32 -18.60
N CYS A 703 3.39 -21.34 -17.93
CA CYS A 703 3.25 -20.77 -16.60
C CYS A 703 2.19 -21.55 -15.79
N SER A 704 2.22 -21.42 -14.47
CA SER A 704 1.23 -22.08 -13.61
C SER A 704 0.73 -21.17 -12.51
N VAL A 705 -0.48 -21.50 -12.05
CA VAL A 705 -1.17 -20.79 -10.95
C VAL A 705 -1.79 -21.83 -10.03
N THR A 706 -1.55 -21.70 -8.75
CA THR A 706 -2.36 -22.37 -7.72
C THR A 706 -3.33 -21.36 -7.15
N LYS A 707 -4.64 -21.62 -7.22
CA LYS A 707 -5.68 -20.74 -6.67
C LYS A 707 -6.59 -21.51 -5.71
N GLU A 708 -6.73 -20.98 -4.49
CA GLU A 708 -7.81 -21.37 -3.59
C GLU A 708 -9.08 -20.60 -3.97
N PHE A 709 -10.18 -21.31 -4.22
CA PHE A 709 -11.43 -20.70 -4.60
C PHE A 709 -12.62 -21.50 -4.04
N ARG A 710 -13.39 -20.88 -3.15
CA ARG A 710 -14.60 -21.43 -2.53
C ARG A 710 -14.39 -22.83 -1.93
N GLY A 711 -13.24 -23.05 -1.29
CA GLY A 711 -12.88 -24.32 -0.65
C GLY A 711 -12.30 -25.39 -1.57
N ALA A 712 -12.16 -25.13 -2.87
CA ALA A 712 -11.40 -25.96 -3.81
C ALA A 712 -10.01 -25.36 -4.04
N VAL A 713 -9.05 -26.18 -4.47
CA VAL A 713 -7.71 -25.77 -4.91
C VAL A 713 -7.53 -26.16 -6.37
N TYR A 714 -7.19 -25.20 -7.22
CA TYR A 714 -6.91 -25.46 -8.63
C TYR A 714 -5.42 -25.23 -8.90
N ASN A 715 -4.76 -26.28 -9.42
CA ASN A 715 -3.40 -26.20 -9.96
C ASN A 715 -3.50 -26.04 -11.49
N ILE A 716 -3.48 -24.82 -11.96
CA ILE A 716 -3.71 -24.48 -13.37
C ILE A 716 -2.37 -24.33 -14.07
N ARG A 717 -2.17 -25.09 -15.13
CA ARG A 717 -1.00 -25.00 -15.99
C ARG A 717 -1.40 -24.52 -17.37
N TYR A 718 -0.81 -23.42 -17.81
CA TYR A 718 -0.96 -22.88 -19.15
C TYR A 718 0.22 -23.28 -20.02
N THR A 719 -0.06 -23.70 -21.26
CA THR A 719 0.95 -24.00 -22.27
C THR A 719 0.58 -23.29 -23.57
N GLN A 720 1.51 -22.49 -24.11
CA GLN A 720 1.36 -21.87 -25.42
C GLN A 720 2.05 -22.71 -26.49
N THR A 721 1.45 -22.80 -27.70
CA THR A 721 2.09 -23.45 -28.86
C THR A 721 3.31 -22.65 -29.32
N GLU A 722 4.16 -23.19 -30.21
CA GLU A 722 5.39 -22.53 -30.67
C GLU A 722 5.16 -21.20 -31.40
N ASP A 723 3.96 -20.99 -31.95
CA ASP A 723 3.58 -19.72 -32.56
C ASP A 723 3.30 -18.68 -31.49
N HIS A 724 4.22 -17.76 -31.28
CA HIS A 724 4.10 -16.65 -30.35
C HIS A 724 2.81 -15.85 -30.58
N GLY A 725 2.12 -15.49 -29.50
CA GLY A 725 0.89 -14.69 -29.55
C GLY A 725 -0.40 -15.48 -29.46
N CYS A 726 -0.40 -16.63 -28.76
CA CYS A 726 -1.58 -17.44 -28.48
C CYS A 726 -2.46 -16.81 -27.39
N ASN A 727 -3.72 -16.59 -27.70
CA ASN A 727 -4.68 -16.00 -26.73
C ASN A 727 -6.05 -16.68 -26.74
N ARG A 728 -6.22 -17.76 -27.51
CA ARG A 728 -7.42 -18.58 -27.57
C ARG A 728 -7.20 -19.92 -26.88
N ILE A 729 -8.12 -20.32 -26.02
CA ILE A 729 -8.11 -21.67 -25.41
C ILE A 729 -8.48 -22.71 -26.49
N ALA A 730 -7.56 -23.64 -26.74
CA ALA A 730 -7.80 -24.78 -27.65
C ALA A 730 -8.41 -25.96 -26.89
N SER A 731 -7.96 -26.21 -25.65
CA SER A 731 -8.48 -27.30 -24.82
C SER A 731 -8.26 -26.97 -23.34
N VAL A 732 -9.17 -27.47 -22.53
CA VAL A 732 -9.04 -27.54 -21.06
C VAL A 732 -9.17 -29.02 -20.68
N MET A 733 -8.25 -29.49 -19.84
CA MET A 733 -8.28 -30.81 -19.24
C MET A 733 -8.37 -30.67 -17.73
N VAL A 734 -9.29 -31.36 -17.09
CA VAL A 734 -9.39 -31.37 -15.62
C VAL A 734 -9.13 -32.80 -15.17
N ASN A 735 -8.11 -33.00 -14.35
CA ASN A 735 -7.66 -34.33 -13.87
C ASN A 735 -7.46 -35.32 -15.01
N GLY A 736 -6.87 -34.86 -16.13
CA GLY A 736 -6.58 -35.63 -17.31
C GLY A 736 -7.80 -35.97 -18.23
N SER A 737 -8.98 -35.43 -17.92
CA SER A 737 -10.19 -35.58 -18.73
C SER A 737 -10.57 -34.26 -19.43
N PRO A 738 -11.05 -34.29 -20.70
CA PRO A 738 -11.50 -33.09 -21.40
C PRO A 738 -12.64 -32.39 -20.66
N TRP A 739 -12.53 -31.06 -20.54
CA TRP A 739 -13.51 -30.22 -19.89
C TRP A 739 -14.09 -29.19 -20.86
N THR A 740 -15.42 -29.18 -20.98
CA THR A 740 -16.12 -28.31 -21.96
C THR A 740 -17.07 -27.30 -21.33
N GLU A 741 -17.28 -27.39 -20.02
CA GLU A 741 -18.14 -26.47 -19.31
C GLU A 741 -17.44 -25.08 -19.16
N PRO A 742 -18.22 -23.97 -19.12
CA PRO A 742 -17.66 -22.62 -19.05
C PRO A 742 -16.94 -22.32 -17.72
N TYR A 743 -17.32 -23.02 -16.65
CA TYR A 743 -16.75 -22.87 -15.31
C TYR A 743 -16.03 -24.14 -14.89
N LEU A 744 -14.93 -24.02 -14.17
CA LEU A 744 -14.25 -25.16 -13.56
C LEU A 744 -15.16 -25.86 -12.54
N PRO A 745 -14.98 -27.17 -12.32
CA PRO A 745 -15.77 -27.91 -11.32
C PRO A 745 -15.54 -27.25 -9.94
N CYS A 746 -16.58 -27.17 -9.13
CA CYS A 746 -16.51 -26.55 -7.81
C CYS A 746 -17.02 -27.52 -6.74
N GLY A 747 -16.21 -27.73 -5.68
CA GLY A 747 -16.58 -28.57 -4.53
C GLY A 747 -15.58 -28.37 -3.39
N SER A 748 -16.07 -28.22 -2.17
CA SER A 748 -15.21 -28.03 -1.00
C SER A 748 -14.27 -29.22 -0.79
N GLY A 749 -12.98 -28.95 -0.58
CA GLY A 749 -11.95 -29.97 -0.36
C GLY A 749 -11.41 -30.64 -1.63
N MET A 750 -11.84 -30.20 -2.82
CA MET A 750 -11.31 -30.70 -4.10
C MET A 750 -9.94 -30.09 -4.39
N VAL A 751 -9.06 -30.90 -4.97
CA VAL A 751 -7.79 -30.43 -5.56
C VAL A 751 -7.78 -30.87 -7.01
N ASP A 752 -7.86 -29.93 -7.93
CA ASP A 752 -7.96 -30.20 -9.37
C ASP A 752 -6.69 -29.77 -10.11
N GLU A 753 -6.16 -30.67 -10.93
CA GLU A 753 -5.11 -30.38 -11.90
C GLU A 753 -5.77 -29.96 -13.22
N VAL A 754 -5.47 -28.72 -13.63
CA VAL A 754 -6.09 -28.09 -14.80
C VAL A 754 -5.04 -27.74 -15.84
N ASP A 755 -5.02 -28.46 -16.96
CA ASP A 755 -4.13 -28.17 -18.08
C ASP A 755 -4.87 -27.38 -19.16
N VAL A 756 -4.35 -26.20 -19.48
CA VAL A 756 -4.92 -25.29 -20.48
C VAL A 756 -3.95 -25.09 -21.61
N ARG A 757 -4.35 -25.49 -22.81
CA ARG A 757 -3.58 -25.28 -24.02
C ARG A 757 -4.10 -24.08 -24.79
N LEU A 758 -3.19 -23.15 -25.11
CA LEU A 758 -3.50 -21.95 -25.86
C LEU A 758 -2.96 -22.04 -27.29
N VAL A 759 -3.72 -21.49 -28.21
CA VAL A 759 -3.40 -21.38 -29.64
C VAL A 759 -3.68 -19.95 -30.13
N LYS A 760 -3.20 -19.66 -31.33
CA LYS A 760 -3.37 -18.36 -31.98
C LYS A 760 -4.83 -18.04 -32.32
#